data_dad11cebe0f4e48090955426600bfcfc
#
_entry.id   dad11cebe0f4e48090955426600bfcfc
#
_cell.length_a   1.000
_cell.length_b   1.000
_cell.length_c   1.000
_cell.angle_alpha   90.00
_cell.angle_beta   90.00
_cell.angle_gamma   90.00
#
_symmetry.space_group_name_H-M   'P 1'
#
loop_
_entity.id
_entity.type
_entity.pdbx_description
1 polymer ?
#
loop_
_entity_poly.entity_id
_entity_poly.type
_entity_poly.pdbx_seq_one_letter_code
_entity_poly.pdbx_strand_id
1 'polypeptide(L)'
;INSKLPVLESVRNVTWYPVSFEFDNMFSYGEKNKVDFSKLSDVIGLFAANASGKSSLLDAITYTIFDKCSKTSKSKEVLNNKKSGFKGIFKFMLNNKLYTIEREGITLKHGHVKVNVNFYNEDQNLNGEERSDTNKSIRRYLGTYDDFILTAFSLQADNNNFIEKSQRERKDLLSQFLDTTVFEQLYYLAAEEIKETSGKLKEYKKTDFGSIIKESDDIIIANQDTIIELEESDNEFQELRNKLQNEIVELIESKQPMSYEGPDITDLEDTQTDLEEDIEELQENIGELEDTIEILNSQCKVASEYDFQSDINVLNIKKDNVNKSLKESTKWIHTHQSELIYLQEKIDHLKDHEYDHTCKYCVSNIFVQEAKEAEKQIPIKEKALLKQEQIQHSSKLKLNILQDKIDKIQEKQNIRNQLDKQELQLQVLESDMQTKESELETCLERQDLFRKNESAIVHNKSIDKKILTKKKSITDIASTLKSITDKIKSNHGEIEVAKTKKKTALEQLDIYKQLETEYKAYEYYLQSVKRDGVPYELIKKALPKIETEINNVLNQVVDFNMVLNTDGKNINGYIIYDEDNFWPLELTSGMERFISSLAIRVALINVSALPRPNFIAIDEGWGSLDREHISAVTNLFEYFRTKFDFSIIISHVESMRDMVDNLIEVNKIENFSHIQHV
;
A
#
# COMPACT_ATOMS: atom_id res chain seq x y z
N ILE A 1 -3.86 0.92 10.26
CA ILE A 1 -3.95 -0.45 9.71
C ILE A 1 -5.40 -0.92 9.67
N ASN A 2 -6.13 -0.95 10.79
CA ASN A 2 -7.51 -1.48 10.84
C ASN A 2 -8.47 -0.79 9.85
N SER A 3 -8.32 0.50 9.60
CA SER A 3 -9.14 1.22 8.61
C SER A 3 -8.84 0.85 7.15
N LYS A 4 -7.73 0.15 6.90
CA LYS A 4 -7.34 -0.34 5.57
C LYS A 4 -7.80 -1.77 5.31
N LEU A 5 -8.36 -2.45 6.32
CA LEU A 5 -8.94 -3.76 6.10
C LEU A 5 -10.10 -3.65 5.09
N PRO A 6 -10.14 -4.51 4.08
CA PRO A 6 -11.32 -4.62 3.26
C PRO A 6 -12.50 -4.96 4.16
N VAL A 7 -13.63 -4.32 3.91
CA VAL A 7 -14.89 -4.70 4.57
C VAL A 7 -15.08 -6.20 4.33
N LEU A 8 -15.27 -6.98 5.41
CA LEU A 8 -15.52 -8.41 5.31
C LEU A 8 -16.59 -8.67 4.26
N GLU A 9 -16.20 -9.31 3.17
CA GLU A 9 -17.07 -9.53 2.02
C GLU A 9 -18.14 -10.60 2.31
N SER A 10 -18.06 -11.32 3.42
CA SER A 10 -18.99 -12.40 3.77
C SER A 10 -19.65 -12.17 5.12
N VAL A 11 -20.93 -12.54 5.21
CA VAL A 11 -21.69 -12.55 6.46
C VAL A 11 -21.08 -13.59 7.40
N ARG A 12 -21.13 -13.35 8.71
CA ARG A 12 -20.65 -14.29 9.75
C ARG A 12 -21.79 -14.67 10.69
N ASN A 13 -21.65 -15.83 11.33
CA ASN A 13 -22.65 -16.38 12.28
C ASN A 13 -24.04 -16.52 11.66
N VAL A 14 -24.12 -16.96 10.41
CA VAL A 14 -25.36 -17.08 9.66
C VAL A 14 -25.56 -18.51 9.22
N THR A 15 -26.77 -19.01 9.42
CA THR A 15 -27.22 -20.30 8.88
C THR A 15 -28.19 -20.04 7.74
N TRP A 16 -27.96 -20.67 6.61
CA TRP A 16 -28.83 -20.61 5.44
C TRP A 16 -29.40 -22.00 5.13
N TYR A 17 -30.52 -22.01 4.48
CA TYR A 17 -31.34 -23.21 4.30
C TYR A 17 -31.49 -23.49 2.80
N PRO A 18 -31.00 -24.62 2.26
CA PRO A 18 -31.27 -24.99 0.89
C PRO A 18 -32.74 -25.29 0.73
N VAL A 19 -33.34 -24.82 -0.36
CA VAL A 19 -34.76 -25.06 -0.68
C VAL A 19 -34.89 -26.08 -1.79
N SER A 20 -34.25 -25.85 -2.92
CA SER A 20 -34.25 -26.77 -4.05
C SER A 20 -33.01 -26.63 -4.92
N PHE A 21 -32.66 -27.72 -5.56
CA PHE A 21 -31.65 -27.76 -6.59
C PHE A 21 -32.20 -28.46 -7.83
N GLU A 22 -32.32 -27.71 -8.92
CA GLU A 22 -32.72 -28.21 -10.23
C GLU A 22 -31.54 -28.11 -11.18
N PHE A 23 -31.25 -29.20 -11.89
CA PHE A 23 -30.10 -29.19 -12.79
C PHE A 23 -30.20 -30.11 -13.97
N ASP A 24 -29.59 -29.72 -15.06
CA ASP A 24 -29.55 -30.44 -16.31
C ASP A 24 -28.11 -30.60 -16.81
N ASN A 25 -27.80 -31.79 -17.28
CA ASN A 25 -26.61 -32.10 -18.06
C ASN A 25 -25.26 -31.78 -17.37
N MET A 26 -25.25 -31.94 -16.05
CA MET A 26 -24.02 -31.76 -15.26
C MET A 26 -23.41 -33.11 -14.94
N PHE A 27 -22.14 -33.28 -15.18
CA PHE A 27 -21.36 -34.51 -14.95
C PHE A 27 -21.99 -35.73 -15.60
N SER A 28 -22.37 -36.76 -14.82
CA SER A 28 -23.05 -37.96 -15.31
C SER A 28 -24.56 -37.80 -15.48
N TYR A 29 -25.13 -36.71 -15.01
CA TYR A 29 -26.58 -36.49 -15.01
C TYR A 29 -27.09 -36.00 -16.36
N GLY A 30 -28.31 -36.42 -16.68
CA GLY A 30 -29.09 -35.93 -17.82
C GLY A 30 -29.94 -34.72 -17.48
N GLU A 31 -31.09 -34.62 -18.11
CA GLU A 31 -32.03 -33.52 -17.94
C GLU A 31 -33.03 -33.80 -16.81
N LYS A 32 -33.66 -32.73 -16.29
CA LYS A 32 -34.78 -32.77 -15.33
C LYS A 32 -34.45 -33.42 -13.99
N ASN A 33 -33.23 -33.20 -13.49
CA ASN A 33 -32.87 -33.61 -12.14
C ASN A 33 -33.33 -32.55 -11.13
N LYS A 34 -33.91 -32.96 -10.04
CA LYS A 34 -34.36 -32.10 -8.97
C LYS A 34 -34.15 -32.74 -7.61
N VAL A 35 -33.62 -31.94 -6.67
CA VAL A 35 -33.59 -32.23 -5.25
C VAL A 35 -34.44 -31.19 -4.55
N ASP A 36 -35.45 -31.60 -3.83
CA ASP A 36 -36.29 -30.72 -3.00
C ASP A 36 -35.86 -30.86 -1.55
N PHE A 37 -34.96 -29.96 -1.10
CA PHE A 37 -34.42 -29.99 0.27
C PHE A 37 -35.48 -29.69 1.33
N SER A 38 -36.56 -29.00 0.97
CA SER A 38 -37.65 -28.69 1.92
C SER A 38 -38.42 -29.91 2.37
N LYS A 39 -38.30 -31.02 1.66
CA LYS A 39 -38.92 -32.32 1.99
C LYS A 39 -37.97 -33.25 2.70
N LEU A 40 -36.71 -32.89 2.83
CA LEU A 40 -35.71 -33.71 3.48
C LEU A 40 -35.66 -33.37 4.97
N SER A 41 -35.71 -34.40 5.79
CA SER A 41 -35.56 -34.32 7.24
C SER A 41 -34.72 -35.47 7.75
N ASP A 42 -34.16 -35.32 8.91
CA ASP A 42 -33.44 -36.36 9.62
C ASP A 42 -32.22 -36.91 8.86
N VAL A 43 -32.00 -38.18 8.79
CA VAL A 43 -30.86 -38.81 8.14
C VAL A 43 -31.23 -39.42 6.80
N ILE A 44 -30.62 -38.95 5.74
CA ILE A 44 -30.91 -39.31 4.36
C ILE A 44 -29.76 -40.13 3.81
N GLY A 45 -30.03 -41.31 3.36
CA GLY A 45 -29.08 -42.15 2.67
C GLY A 45 -29.05 -41.89 1.16
N LEU A 46 -27.89 -41.62 0.62
CA LEU A 46 -27.63 -41.60 -0.82
C LEU A 46 -26.91 -42.90 -1.22
N PHE A 47 -27.67 -43.94 -1.50
CA PHE A 47 -27.16 -45.24 -1.89
C PHE A 47 -27.30 -45.45 -3.39
N ALA A 48 -26.25 -45.90 -4.01
CA ALA A 48 -26.27 -46.30 -5.42
C ALA A 48 -25.00 -47.09 -5.75
N ALA A 49 -24.97 -47.77 -6.85
CA ALA A 49 -23.80 -48.49 -7.34
C ALA A 49 -22.60 -47.53 -7.55
N ASN A 50 -21.39 -48.06 -7.47
CA ASN A 50 -20.20 -47.27 -7.79
C ASN A 50 -20.32 -46.68 -9.18
N ALA A 51 -19.78 -45.46 -9.35
CA ALA A 51 -19.84 -44.74 -10.61
C ALA A 51 -21.27 -44.35 -11.09
N SER A 52 -22.27 -44.34 -10.20
CA SER A 52 -23.63 -43.87 -10.52
C SER A 52 -23.84 -42.37 -10.49
N GLY A 53 -22.89 -41.61 -9.93
CA GLY A 53 -22.97 -40.17 -9.85
C GLY A 53 -23.21 -39.58 -8.45
N LYS A 54 -23.15 -40.41 -7.37
CA LYS A 54 -23.38 -39.96 -5.98
C LYS A 54 -22.59 -38.67 -5.64
N SER A 55 -21.26 -38.74 -5.67
CA SER A 55 -20.41 -37.60 -5.37
C SER A 55 -20.52 -36.46 -6.43
N SER A 56 -20.95 -36.80 -7.65
CA SER A 56 -21.18 -35.77 -8.69
C SER A 56 -22.42 -34.90 -8.41
N LEU A 57 -23.36 -35.33 -7.60
CA LEU A 57 -24.46 -34.51 -7.13
C LEU A 57 -23.94 -33.37 -6.26
N LEU A 58 -23.04 -33.67 -5.31
CA LEU A 58 -22.42 -32.66 -4.43
C LEU A 58 -21.57 -31.68 -5.23
N ASP A 59 -20.85 -32.18 -6.24
CA ASP A 59 -20.07 -31.34 -7.15
C ASP A 59 -20.95 -30.44 -8.01
N ALA A 60 -22.13 -30.92 -8.44
CA ALA A 60 -23.07 -30.09 -9.19
C ALA A 60 -23.64 -28.94 -8.34
N ILE A 61 -23.95 -29.20 -7.07
CA ILE A 61 -24.39 -28.18 -6.11
C ILE A 61 -23.28 -27.13 -5.93
N THR A 62 -22.07 -27.57 -5.57
CA THR A 62 -20.98 -26.67 -5.30
C THR A 62 -20.57 -25.86 -6.52
N TYR A 63 -20.57 -26.48 -7.70
CA TYR A 63 -20.28 -25.75 -8.93
C TYR A 63 -21.36 -24.70 -9.24
N THR A 64 -22.61 -25.04 -9.06
CA THR A 64 -23.71 -24.08 -9.29
C THR A 64 -23.60 -22.88 -8.37
N ILE A 65 -23.27 -23.07 -7.11
CA ILE A 65 -23.15 -22.01 -6.12
C ILE A 65 -21.82 -21.22 -6.33
N PHE A 66 -20.68 -21.90 -6.30
CA PHE A 66 -19.36 -21.27 -6.13
C PHE A 66 -18.51 -21.18 -7.39
N ASP A 67 -19.01 -21.74 -8.53
CA ASP A 67 -18.20 -21.83 -9.75
C ASP A 67 -16.93 -22.69 -9.59
N LYS A 68 -16.94 -23.57 -8.60
CA LYS A 68 -15.82 -24.42 -8.20
C LYS A 68 -16.38 -25.75 -7.64
N CYS A 69 -15.69 -26.83 -7.86
CA CYS A 69 -16.01 -28.11 -7.21
C CYS A 69 -14.74 -28.93 -6.95
N SER A 70 -14.89 -30.09 -6.30
CA SER A 70 -13.77 -30.93 -5.87
C SER A 70 -13.03 -31.58 -7.04
N LYS A 71 -13.72 -31.91 -8.13
CA LYS A 71 -13.19 -32.74 -9.22
C LYS A 71 -12.53 -31.98 -10.35
N THR A 72 -12.95 -30.74 -10.60
CA THR A 72 -12.43 -29.96 -11.74
C THR A 72 -12.55 -28.46 -11.53
N SER A 73 -11.66 -27.72 -12.16
CA SER A 73 -11.73 -26.28 -12.31
C SER A 73 -12.18 -25.82 -13.71
N LYS A 74 -12.51 -26.76 -14.60
CA LYS A 74 -12.86 -26.47 -16.00
C LYS A 74 -14.34 -26.69 -16.27
N SER A 75 -15.04 -25.67 -16.70
CA SER A 75 -16.47 -25.73 -17.01
C SER A 75 -16.84 -26.79 -18.05
N LYS A 76 -15.92 -27.12 -18.96
CA LYS A 76 -16.11 -28.19 -19.95
C LYS A 76 -16.24 -29.57 -19.31
N GLU A 77 -15.59 -29.80 -18.19
CA GLU A 77 -15.60 -31.09 -17.47
C GLU A 77 -16.82 -31.22 -16.57
N VAL A 78 -17.52 -30.12 -16.24
CA VAL A 78 -18.81 -30.12 -15.57
C VAL A 78 -19.94 -30.49 -16.54
N LEU A 79 -19.83 -30.05 -17.81
CA LEU A 79 -20.81 -30.40 -18.84
C LEU A 79 -20.77 -31.91 -19.14
N ASN A 80 -21.93 -32.53 -19.19
CA ASN A 80 -22.04 -33.90 -19.66
C ASN A 80 -21.52 -34.02 -21.09
N ASN A 81 -20.65 -34.99 -21.35
CA ASN A 81 -19.96 -35.16 -22.63
C ASN A 81 -20.87 -35.44 -23.85
N LYS A 82 -22.11 -35.80 -23.61
CA LYS A 82 -23.11 -36.06 -24.65
C LYS A 82 -24.02 -34.86 -24.92
N LYS A 83 -23.81 -33.75 -24.25
CA LYS A 83 -24.68 -32.59 -24.28
C LYS A 83 -23.90 -31.31 -24.67
N SER A 84 -24.65 -30.32 -25.14
CA SER A 84 -24.11 -29.05 -25.61
C SER A 84 -24.20 -27.91 -24.60
N GLY A 85 -24.89 -28.12 -23.49
CA GLY A 85 -25.03 -27.13 -22.42
C GLY A 85 -25.56 -27.77 -21.15
N PHE A 86 -25.27 -27.11 -20.04
CA PHE A 86 -25.77 -27.47 -18.72
C PHE A 86 -26.47 -26.28 -18.06
N LYS A 87 -27.37 -26.60 -17.12
CA LYS A 87 -28.03 -25.62 -16.28
C LYS A 87 -28.06 -26.11 -14.85
N GLY A 88 -27.87 -25.22 -13.87
CA GLY A 88 -28.08 -25.44 -12.46
C GLY A 88 -28.85 -24.27 -11.86
N ILE A 89 -29.90 -24.54 -11.12
CA ILE A 89 -30.70 -23.57 -10.37
C ILE A 89 -30.73 -24.02 -8.92
N PHE A 90 -30.09 -23.20 -8.07
CA PHE A 90 -30.04 -23.42 -6.64
C PHE A 90 -30.81 -22.35 -5.90
N LYS A 91 -31.81 -22.78 -5.09
CA LYS A 91 -32.61 -21.88 -4.26
C LYS A 91 -32.34 -22.13 -2.78
N PHE A 92 -32.20 -21.05 -2.03
CA PHE A 92 -31.92 -21.09 -0.60
C PHE A 92 -32.63 -19.96 0.15
N MET A 93 -32.92 -20.19 1.41
CA MET A 93 -33.43 -19.17 2.34
C MET A 93 -32.33 -18.63 3.20
N LEU A 94 -32.30 -17.34 3.35
CA LEU A 94 -31.39 -16.61 4.26
C LEU A 94 -32.14 -15.45 4.87
N ASN A 95 -32.17 -15.35 6.20
CA ASN A 95 -32.91 -14.30 6.91
C ASN A 95 -34.36 -14.16 6.43
N ASN A 96 -35.04 -15.27 6.24
CA ASN A 96 -36.43 -15.39 5.76
C ASN A 96 -36.68 -14.81 4.34
N LYS A 97 -35.65 -14.68 3.54
CA LYS A 97 -35.75 -14.28 2.12
C LYS A 97 -35.28 -15.43 1.23
N LEU A 98 -36.01 -15.65 0.13
CA LEU A 98 -35.63 -16.65 -0.87
C LEU A 98 -34.68 -16.05 -1.88
N TYR A 99 -33.55 -16.73 -2.07
CA TYR A 99 -32.50 -16.36 -3.05
C TYR A 99 -32.39 -17.45 -4.10
N THR A 100 -32.08 -17.06 -5.31
CA THR A 100 -31.88 -17.97 -6.44
C THR A 100 -30.57 -17.71 -7.12
N ILE A 101 -29.76 -18.75 -7.30
CA ILE A 101 -28.56 -18.75 -8.12
C ILE A 101 -28.87 -19.63 -9.34
N GLU A 102 -28.73 -19.05 -10.53
CA GLU A 102 -28.89 -19.76 -11.79
C GLU A 102 -27.57 -19.72 -12.54
N ARG A 103 -27.03 -20.88 -12.90
CA ARG A 103 -25.77 -21.01 -13.63
C ARG A 103 -25.97 -21.87 -14.86
N GLU A 104 -25.62 -21.32 -16.00
CA GLU A 104 -25.78 -21.97 -17.30
C GLU A 104 -24.46 -22.01 -18.05
N GLY A 105 -24.14 -23.12 -18.67
CA GLY A 105 -22.98 -23.27 -19.56
C GLY A 105 -23.41 -23.76 -20.93
N ILE A 106 -22.93 -23.08 -21.97
CA ILE A 106 -23.23 -23.42 -23.37
C ILE A 106 -21.92 -23.60 -24.14
N THR A 107 -21.81 -24.69 -24.89
CA THR A 107 -20.66 -24.96 -25.74
C THR A 107 -20.66 -24.03 -26.96
N LEU A 108 -19.58 -23.28 -27.15
CA LEU A 108 -19.34 -22.42 -28.30
C LEU A 108 -18.68 -23.18 -29.44
N LYS A 109 -18.66 -22.56 -30.63
CA LYS A 109 -17.84 -23.00 -31.76
C LYS A 109 -16.40 -23.14 -31.27
N HIS A 110 -15.72 -24.23 -31.46
CA HIS A 110 -14.38 -24.60 -30.93
C HIS A 110 -14.36 -25.32 -29.56
N GLY A 111 -15.51 -25.74 -29.03
CA GLY A 111 -15.56 -26.62 -27.88
C GLY A 111 -15.30 -25.98 -26.50
N HIS A 112 -15.23 -24.64 -26.43
CA HIS A 112 -15.21 -23.91 -25.18
C HIS A 112 -16.63 -23.78 -24.61
N VAL A 113 -16.77 -23.88 -23.30
CA VAL A 113 -18.06 -23.67 -22.61
C VAL A 113 -18.09 -22.24 -22.04
N LYS A 114 -18.97 -21.40 -22.55
CA LYS A 114 -19.29 -20.10 -21.93
C LYS A 114 -20.25 -20.31 -20.79
N VAL A 115 -19.92 -19.80 -19.60
CA VAL A 115 -20.77 -19.89 -18.42
C VAL A 115 -21.30 -18.51 -18.06
N ASN A 116 -22.60 -18.44 -17.86
CA ASN A 116 -23.29 -17.27 -17.30
C ASN A 116 -23.79 -17.63 -15.89
N VAL A 117 -23.93 -16.63 -15.03
CA VAL A 117 -24.50 -16.75 -13.69
C VAL A 117 -25.45 -15.62 -13.43
N ASN A 118 -26.61 -15.92 -12.85
CA ASN A 118 -27.58 -14.95 -12.34
C ASN A 118 -27.79 -15.22 -10.86
N PHE A 119 -27.81 -14.16 -10.09
CA PHE A 119 -28.08 -14.17 -8.66
C PHE A 119 -29.12 -13.12 -8.31
N TYR A 120 -30.22 -13.52 -7.72
CA TYR A 120 -31.33 -12.62 -7.42
C TYR A 120 -32.17 -13.15 -6.24
N ASN A 121 -32.93 -12.28 -5.65
CA ASN A 121 -34.03 -12.61 -4.74
C ASN A 121 -35.35 -12.02 -5.29
N GLU A 122 -36.44 -12.19 -4.55
CA GLU A 122 -37.76 -11.69 -4.96
C GLU A 122 -37.80 -10.16 -5.17
N ASP A 123 -36.97 -9.40 -4.45
CA ASP A 123 -36.98 -7.95 -4.41
C ASP A 123 -35.93 -7.32 -5.32
N GLN A 124 -34.80 -8.02 -5.59
CA GLN A 124 -33.60 -7.42 -6.16
C GLN A 124 -32.82 -8.36 -7.09
N ASN A 125 -32.30 -7.77 -8.16
CA ASN A 125 -31.23 -8.38 -8.94
C ASN A 125 -29.88 -8.08 -8.26
N LEU A 126 -29.12 -9.13 -7.94
CA LEU A 126 -27.84 -9.06 -7.22
C LEU A 126 -26.63 -9.36 -8.12
N ASN A 127 -26.84 -9.36 -9.45
CA ASN A 127 -25.77 -9.53 -10.43
C ASN A 127 -24.79 -8.37 -10.38
N GLY A 128 -23.52 -8.68 -10.55
CA GLY A 128 -22.49 -7.68 -10.88
C GLY A 128 -22.43 -7.42 -12.39
N GLU A 129 -21.55 -6.52 -12.80
CA GLU A 129 -21.34 -6.20 -14.22
C GLU A 129 -20.77 -7.40 -14.98
N GLU A 130 -19.90 -8.17 -14.33
CA GLU A 130 -19.29 -9.37 -14.89
C GLU A 130 -19.63 -10.62 -14.04
N ARG A 131 -19.38 -11.80 -14.61
CA ARG A 131 -19.50 -13.09 -13.90
C ARG A 131 -18.66 -13.11 -12.61
N SER A 132 -17.46 -12.53 -12.65
CA SER A 132 -16.59 -12.44 -11.47
C SER A 132 -17.24 -11.68 -10.32
N ASP A 133 -17.95 -10.59 -10.62
CA ASP A 133 -18.57 -9.74 -9.63
C ASP A 133 -19.86 -10.34 -9.09
N THR A 134 -20.65 -11.03 -9.95
CA THR A 134 -21.78 -11.85 -9.49
C THR A 134 -21.30 -12.95 -8.55
N ASN A 135 -20.19 -13.62 -8.86
CA ASN A 135 -19.61 -14.62 -7.95
C ASN A 135 -19.11 -14.01 -6.63
N LYS A 136 -18.60 -12.78 -6.63
CA LYS A 136 -18.29 -12.04 -5.38
C LYS A 136 -19.57 -11.75 -4.59
N SER A 137 -20.62 -11.33 -5.29
CA SER A 137 -21.93 -11.10 -4.66
C SER A 137 -22.43 -12.36 -3.96
N ILE A 138 -22.42 -13.51 -4.63
CA ILE A 138 -22.82 -14.80 -4.03
C ILE A 138 -21.99 -15.11 -2.77
N ARG A 139 -20.66 -14.90 -2.84
CA ARG A 139 -19.77 -15.13 -1.69
C ARG A 139 -20.08 -14.24 -0.49
N ARG A 140 -20.60 -13.05 -0.70
CA ARG A 140 -21.03 -12.17 0.40
C ARG A 140 -22.15 -12.80 1.24
N TYR A 141 -22.99 -13.60 0.63
CA TYR A 141 -24.15 -14.23 1.29
C TYR A 141 -23.83 -15.63 1.84
N LEU A 142 -23.11 -16.44 1.09
CA LEU A 142 -22.90 -17.86 1.39
C LEU A 142 -21.50 -18.21 1.86
N GLY A 143 -20.57 -17.24 1.90
CA GLY A 143 -19.14 -17.49 2.13
C GLY A 143 -18.43 -18.00 0.89
N THR A 144 -17.22 -18.48 1.07
CA THR A 144 -16.39 -19.05 -0.01
C THR A 144 -16.71 -20.53 -0.23
N TYR A 145 -16.26 -21.09 -1.33
CA TYR A 145 -16.27 -22.52 -1.57
C TYR A 145 -15.57 -23.30 -0.45
N ASP A 146 -14.43 -22.78 0.03
CA ASP A 146 -13.65 -23.45 1.05
C ASP A 146 -14.38 -23.42 2.41
N ASP A 147 -15.06 -22.31 2.76
CA ASP A 147 -15.96 -22.23 3.92
C ASP A 147 -17.07 -23.27 3.83
N PHE A 148 -17.67 -23.40 2.66
CA PHE A 148 -18.77 -24.35 2.44
C PHE A 148 -18.31 -25.81 2.55
N ILE A 149 -17.18 -26.17 1.94
CA ILE A 149 -16.61 -27.51 2.07
C ILE A 149 -16.29 -27.84 3.53
N LEU A 150 -15.76 -26.87 4.26
CA LEU A 150 -15.45 -27.05 5.67
C LEU A 150 -16.69 -27.24 6.54
N THR A 151 -17.82 -26.60 6.19
CA THR A 151 -19.02 -26.58 7.03
C THR A 151 -20.13 -27.50 6.56
N ALA A 152 -20.15 -27.89 5.29
CA ALA A 152 -21.24 -28.68 4.71
C ALA A 152 -20.84 -30.08 4.29
N PHE A 153 -19.60 -30.30 3.85
CA PHE A 153 -19.18 -31.56 3.26
C PHE A 153 -18.02 -32.22 3.98
N SER A 154 -18.15 -33.52 4.23
CA SER A 154 -17.05 -34.43 4.55
C SER A 154 -16.77 -35.28 3.32
N LEU A 155 -15.85 -34.88 2.47
CA LEU A 155 -15.49 -35.59 1.24
C LEU A 155 -14.54 -36.75 1.57
N GLN A 156 -14.55 -37.80 0.74
CA GLN A 156 -13.70 -38.97 0.90
C GLN A 156 -12.21 -38.67 0.98
N ALA A 157 -11.73 -37.72 0.18
CA ALA A 157 -10.34 -37.25 0.19
C ALA A 157 -9.98 -36.36 1.40
N ASP A 158 -10.98 -35.79 2.08
CA ASP A 158 -10.85 -34.85 3.17
C ASP A 158 -11.13 -35.45 4.56
N ASN A 159 -11.51 -36.74 4.63
CA ASN A 159 -11.90 -37.38 5.88
C ASN A 159 -10.81 -37.33 6.98
N ASN A 160 -9.53 -37.22 6.61
CA ASN A 160 -8.41 -37.11 7.56
C ASN A 160 -7.85 -35.68 7.65
N ASN A 161 -8.61 -34.68 7.24
CA ASN A 161 -8.09 -33.34 6.94
C ASN A 161 -7.39 -32.64 8.12
N PHE A 162 -7.82 -32.84 9.36
CA PHE A 162 -7.15 -32.28 10.53
C PHE A 162 -5.98 -33.16 10.97
N ILE A 163 -6.16 -34.48 10.94
CA ILE A 163 -5.20 -35.47 11.49
C ILE A 163 -3.93 -35.51 10.65
N GLU A 164 -4.04 -35.51 9.32
CA GLU A 164 -2.91 -35.64 8.40
C GLU A 164 -2.23 -34.30 8.08
N LYS A 165 -2.83 -33.17 8.46
CA LYS A 165 -2.27 -31.85 8.23
C LYS A 165 -1.03 -31.60 9.10
N SER A 166 -0.06 -30.91 8.49
CA SER A 166 1.07 -30.32 9.22
C SER A 166 0.56 -29.35 10.29
N GLN A 167 1.39 -29.07 11.29
CA GLN A 167 1.06 -28.12 12.36
C GLN A 167 0.67 -26.74 11.85
N ARG A 168 1.29 -26.32 10.76
CA ARG A 168 0.94 -25.07 10.08
C ARG A 168 -0.49 -25.12 9.51
N GLU A 169 -0.80 -26.17 8.79
CA GLU A 169 -2.11 -26.33 8.15
C GLU A 169 -3.24 -26.56 9.17
N ARG A 170 -2.96 -27.20 10.32
CA ARG A 170 -3.91 -27.30 11.44
C ARG A 170 -4.29 -25.94 12.00
N LYS A 171 -3.29 -25.08 12.23
CA LYS A 171 -3.53 -23.70 12.67
C LYS A 171 -4.30 -22.90 11.62
N ASP A 172 -3.97 -23.05 10.35
CA ASP A 172 -4.68 -22.37 9.25
C ASP A 172 -6.15 -22.80 9.20
N LEU A 173 -6.41 -24.10 9.33
CA LEU A 173 -7.77 -24.64 9.38
C LEU A 173 -8.57 -24.08 10.58
N LEU A 174 -8.00 -24.13 11.78
CA LEU A 174 -8.64 -23.58 12.98
C LEU A 174 -8.86 -22.07 12.85
N SER A 175 -7.90 -21.35 12.26
CA SER A 175 -8.03 -19.93 11.97
C SER A 175 -9.20 -19.61 11.06
N GLN A 176 -9.47 -20.45 10.05
CA GLN A 176 -10.64 -20.30 9.18
C GLN A 176 -11.93 -20.49 9.97
N PHE A 177 -12.06 -21.59 10.72
CA PHE A 177 -13.26 -21.86 11.52
C PHE A 177 -13.54 -20.80 12.59
N LEU A 178 -12.49 -20.27 13.23
CA LEU A 178 -12.60 -19.26 14.29
C LEU A 178 -12.59 -17.82 13.77
N ASP A 179 -12.59 -17.65 12.45
CA ASP A 179 -12.55 -16.35 11.77
C ASP A 179 -11.37 -15.47 12.19
N THR A 180 -10.23 -16.08 12.45
CA THR A 180 -9.00 -15.35 12.83
C THR A 180 -8.10 -15.02 11.64
N THR A 181 -8.53 -15.31 10.42
CA THR A 181 -7.81 -15.02 9.17
C THR A 181 -7.58 -13.53 8.92
N VAL A 182 -8.40 -12.67 9.55
CA VAL A 182 -8.22 -11.21 9.56
C VAL A 182 -6.82 -10.81 10.07
N PHE A 183 -6.25 -11.57 11.00
CA PHE A 183 -4.90 -11.30 11.53
C PHE A 183 -3.80 -11.50 10.48
N GLU A 184 -3.98 -12.39 9.51
CA GLU A 184 -3.05 -12.52 8.38
C GLU A 184 -3.07 -11.26 7.49
N GLN A 185 -4.26 -10.74 7.21
CA GLN A 185 -4.40 -9.50 6.46
C GLN A 185 -3.79 -8.31 7.21
N LEU A 186 -4.03 -8.23 8.53
CA LEU A 186 -3.42 -7.22 9.40
C LEU A 186 -1.90 -7.35 9.42
N TYR A 187 -1.37 -8.57 9.45
CA TYR A 187 0.05 -8.83 9.38
C TYR A 187 0.67 -8.33 8.06
N TYR A 188 0.06 -8.65 6.92
CA TYR A 188 0.55 -8.19 5.62
C TYR A 188 0.52 -6.66 5.50
N LEU A 189 -0.57 -6.02 5.91
CA LEU A 189 -0.68 -4.56 5.91
C LEU A 189 0.38 -3.91 6.80
N ALA A 190 0.57 -4.43 8.00
CA ALA A 190 1.59 -3.95 8.92
C ALA A 190 3.01 -4.20 8.40
N ALA A 191 3.26 -5.33 7.75
CA ALA A 191 4.56 -5.66 7.17
C ALA A 191 4.93 -4.76 5.98
N GLU A 192 3.94 -4.28 5.22
CA GLU A 192 4.17 -3.25 4.20
C GLU A 192 4.50 -1.90 4.82
N GLU A 193 3.73 -1.46 5.81
CA GLU A 193 3.93 -0.17 6.48
C GLU A 193 5.26 -0.12 7.23
N ILE A 194 5.62 -1.17 7.97
CA ILE A 194 6.91 -1.22 8.68
C ILE A 194 8.10 -1.19 7.70
N LYS A 195 7.95 -1.74 6.50
CA LYS A 195 8.98 -1.71 5.47
C LYS A 195 9.22 -0.28 4.99
N GLU A 196 8.16 0.51 4.81
CA GLU A 196 8.26 1.92 4.46
C GLU A 196 8.91 2.71 5.59
N THR A 197 8.43 2.56 6.83
CA THR A 197 8.99 3.23 8.02
C THR A 197 10.44 2.83 8.24
N SER A 198 10.80 1.55 8.07
CA SER A 198 12.18 1.06 8.14
C SER A 198 13.09 1.68 7.08
N GLY A 199 12.57 1.89 5.86
CA GLY A 199 13.30 2.57 4.79
C GLY A 199 13.68 4.00 5.19
N LYS A 200 12.70 4.78 5.65
CA LYS A 200 12.89 6.15 6.15
C LYS A 200 13.85 6.17 7.35
N LEU A 201 13.65 5.28 8.31
CA LEU A 201 14.48 5.20 9.51
C LEU A 201 15.97 4.92 9.19
N LYS A 202 16.24 4.06 8.19
CA LYS A 202 17.60 3.77 7.73
C LYS A 202 18.30 4.97 7.12
N GLU A 203 17.57 5.88 6.46
CA GLU A 203 18.10 7.12 5.92
C GLU A 203 18.50 8.08 7.06
N TYR A 204 17.61 8.31 8.00
CA TYR A 204 17.87 9.16 9.15
C TYR A 204 18.99 8.64 10.05
N LYS A 205 19.11 7.31 10.21
CA LYS A 205 20.16 6.68 11.02
C LYS A 205 21.59 6.91 10.49
N LYS A 206 21.73 7.28 9.21
CA LYS A 206 23.04 7.60 8.63
C LYS A 206 23.57 8.96 9.10
N THR A 207 22.71 9.82 9.62
CA THR A 207 23.04 11.18 10.03
C THR A 207 23.20 11.23 11.55
N ASP A 208 24.36 11.66 11.99
CA ASP A 208 24.60 11.93 13.42
C ASP A 208 24.10 13.34 13.75
N PHE A 209 22.81 13.43 14.08
CA PHE A 209 22.19 14.69 14.48
C PHE A 209 22.81 15.29 15.74
N GLY A 210 23.30 14.45 16.66
CA GLY A 210 23.95 14.89 17.89
C GLY A 210 25.23 15.65 17.59
N SER A 211 26.06 15.15 16.70
CA SER A 211 27.26 15.82 16.25
C SER A 211 26.96 17.14 15.53
N ILE A 212 25.96 17.16 14.62
CA ILE A 212 25.54 18.36 13.89
C ILE A 212 25.05 19.46 14.85
N ILE A 213 24.24 19.09 15.84
CA ILE A 213 23.73 20.04 16.84
C ILE A 213 24.88 20.59 17.66
N LYS A 214 25.79 19.75 18.13
CA LYS A 214 26.96 20.16 18.91
C LYS A 214 27.88 21.06 18.10
N GLU A 215 28.26 20.68 16.88
CA GLU A 215 29.04 21.50 15.98
C GLU A 215 28.40 22.88 15.73
N SER A 216 27.07 22.88 15.57
CA SER A 216 26.35 24.14 15.37
C SER A 216 26.38 25.02 16.63
N ASP A 217 26.29 24.43 17.82
CA ASP A 217 26.41 25.14 19.08
C ASP A 217 27.84 25.69 19.28
N ASP A 218 28.85 24.90 18.99
CA ASP A 218 30.25 25.31 19.09
C ASP A 218 30.53 26.47 18.14
N ILE A 219 29.99 26.45 16.92
CA ILE A 219 30.10 27.58 15.97
C ILE A 219 29.38 28.82 16.49
N ILE A 220 28.17 28.68 17.05
CA ILE A 220 27.42 29.83 17.59
C ILE A 220 28.16 30.45 18.73
N ILE A 221 28.69 29.69 19.67
CA ILE A 221 29.45 30.18 20.82
C ILE A 221 30.75 30.89 20.35
N ALA A 222 31.55 30.21 19.51
CA ALA A 222 32.81 30.79 19.03
C ALA A 222 32.60 32.08 18.26
N ASN A 223 31.58 32.17 17.42
CA ASN A 223 31.28 33.40 16.68
C ASN A 223 30.70 34.49 17.60
N GLN A 224 29.91 34.13 18.65
CA GLN A 224 29.44 35.08 19.64
C GLN A 224 30.60 35.72 20.43
N ASP A 225 31.56 34.91 20.89
CA ASP A 225 32.72 35.36 21.60
C ASP A 225 33.55 36.29 20.69
N THR A 226 33.73 35.90 19.43
CA THR A 226 34.44 36.73 18.42
C THR A 226 33.72 38.08 18.18
N ILE A 227 32.38 38.09 18.17
CA ILE A 227 31.61 39.33 18.00
C ILE A 227 31.85 40.26 19.19
N ILE A 228 31.86 39.74 20.41
CA ILE A 228 32.09 40.52 21.63
C ILE A 228 33.48 41.20 21.55
N GLU A 229 34.54 40.44 21.20
CA GLU A 229 35.90 41.00 21.03
C GLU A 229 35.95 42.07 19.92
N LEU A 230 35.25 41.83 18.82
CA LEU A 230 35.17 42.80 17.71
C LEU A 230 34.38 44.05 18.11
N GLU A 231 33.33 43.96 18.86
CA GLU A 231 32.51 45.08 19.36
C GLU A 231 33.33 45.93 20.37
N GLU A 232 34.13 45.28 21.23
CA GLU A 232 35.06 46.00 22.10
C GLU A 232 36.12 46.79 21.26
N SER A 233 36.69 46.13 20.27
CA SER A 233 37.62 46.75 19.34
C SER A 233 36.98 47.89 18.53
N ASP A 234 35.74 47.73 18.07
CA ASP A 234 34.99 48.78 17.37
C ASP A 234 34.84 50.02 18.24
N ASN A 235 34.48 49.85 19.52
CA ASN A 235 34.33 50.92 20.47
C ASN A 235 35.67 51.66 20.68
N GLU A 236 36.78 50.94 20.89
CA GLU A 236 38.10 51.54 21.06
C GLU A 236 38.53 52.41 19.82
N PHE A 237 38.32 51.84 18.63
CA PHE A 237 38.62 52.57 17.39
C PHE A 237 37.67 53.75 17.17
N GLN A 238 36.46 53.72 17.55
CA GLN A 238 35.50 54.83 17.51
C GLN A 238 35.93 55.94 18.47
N GLU A 239 36.32 55.60 19.69
CA GLU A 239 36.88 56.59 20.64
C GLU A 239 38.12 57.25 20.13
N LEU A 240 39.06 56.48 19.57
CA LEU A 240 40.27 57.00 18.97
C LEU A 240 39.93 57.90 17.79
N ARG A 241 38.99 57.53 16.93
CA ARG A 241 38.53 58.38 15.82
C ARG A 241 37.98 59.72 16.31
N ASN A 242 37.14 59.69 17.33
CA ASN A 242 36.51 60.85 17.93
C ASN A 242 37.57 61.78 18.55
N LYS A 243 38.56 61.22 19.26
CA LYS A 243 39.69 61.99 19.80
C LYS A 243 40.49 62.70 18.70
N LEU A 244 40.83 61.99 17.64
CA LEU A 244 41.53 62.56 16.50
C LEU A 244 40.69 63.63 15.78
N GLN A 245 39.36 63.47 15.71
CA GLN A 245 38.49 64.52 15.15
C GLN A 245 38.47 65.76 16.00
N ASN A 246 38.42 65.66 17.33
CA ASN A 246 38.47 66.77 18.23
C ASN A 246 39.85 67.54 18.10
N GLU A 247 40.95 66.79 18.05
CA GLU A 247 42.26 67.34 17.84
C GLU A 247 42.37 68.07 16.50
N ILE A 248 41.67 67.62 15.46
CA ILE A 248 41.61 68.34 14.16
C ILE A 248 40.83 69.67 14.31
N VAL A 249 39.74 69.66 15.09
CA VAL A 249 38.98 70.90 15.35
C VAL A 249 39.88 71.97 16.03
N GLU A 250 40.58 71.56 17.07
CA GLU A 250 41.51 72.43 17.75
C GLU A 250 42.59 73.01 16.79
N LEU A 251 43.11 72.15 15.89
CA LEU A 251 44.06 72.58 14.89
C LEU A 251 43.47 73.57 13.85
N ILE A 252 42.18 73.33 13.47
CA ILE A 252 41.44 74.21 12.56
C ILE A 252 41.23 75.59 13.20
N GLU A 253 40.89 75.66 14.48
CA GLU A 253 40.70 76.88 15.21
C GLU A 253 41.99 77.68 15.38
N SER A 254 43.16 77.04 15.36
CA SER A 254 44.43 77.59 15.42
C SER A 254 44.96 78.19 14.08
N LYS A 255 44.24 78.02 12.97
CA LYS A 255 44.60 78.60 11.68
C LYS A 255 44.39 80.06 11.63
N GLN A 256 45.32 80.72 10.87
CA GLN A 256 45.13 82.12 10.58
C GLN A 256 43.90 82.34 9.64
N PRO A 257 43.14 83.40 9.85
CA PRO A 257 42.02 83.70 8.98
C PRO A 257 42.51 83.98 7.54
N MET A 258 41.98 83.15 6.64
CA MET A 258 42.24 83.29 5.20
C MET A 258 40.91 82.96 4.47
N SER A 259 40.77 83.51 3.29
CA SER A 259 39.60 83.25 2.46
C SER A 259 39.69 81.96 1.67
N TYR A 260 40.75 81.19 1.90
CA TYR A 260 40.98 79.89 1.33
C TYR A 260 41.25 78.86 2.42
N GLU A 261 40.41 77.85 2.43
CA GLU A 261 40.56 76.64 3.26
C GLU A 261 40.61 75.44 2.35
N GLY A 262 41.76 74.79 2.17
CA GLY A 262 41.87 73.64 1.32
C GLY A 262 43.27 73.11 1.15
N PRO A 263 43.47 72.12 0.31
CA PRO A 263 44.78 71.56 -0.03
C PRO A 263 45.67 72.51 -0.76
N ASP A 264 46.95 72.19 -0.87
CA ASP A 264 47.96 72.86 -1.64
C ASP A 264 47.59 72.88 -3.12
N ILE A 265 48.15 73.88 -3.87
CA ILE A 265 47.85 73.95 -5.30
C ILE A 265 48.26 72.70 -6.05
N THR A 266 49.38 72.09 -5.62
CA THR A 266 49.86 70.81 -6.19
C THR A 266 48.91 69.67 -5.89
N ASP A 267 48.39 69.57 -4.64
CA ASP A 267 47.43 68.54 -4.26
C ASP A 267 46.10 68.79 -4.96
N LEU A 268 45.72 70.04 -5.22
CA LEU A 268 44.51 70.35 -5.99
C LEU A 268 44.66 70.00 -7.48
N GLU A 269 45.84 70.20 -8.05
CA GLU A 269 46.14 69.81 -9.44
C GLU A 269 46.20 68.29 -9.58
N ASP A 270 46.76 67.59 -8.57
CA ASP A 270 46.77 66.15 -8.52
C ASP A 270 45.33 65.60 -8.34
N THR A 271 44.54 66.20 -7.43
CA THR A 271 43.11 65.75 -7.19
C THR A 271 42.26 66.01 -8.44
N GLN A 272 42.49 67.05 -9.17
CA GLN A 272 41.81 67.32 -10.44
C GLN A 272 42.08 66.17 -11.42
N THR A 273 43.35 65.76 -11.54
CA THR A 273 43.74 64.67 -12.44
C THR A 273 43.06 63.32 -12.05
N ASP A 274 43.07 62.97 -10.75
CA ASP A 274 42.47 61.73 -10.25
C ASP A 274 40.97 61.70 -10.52
N LEU A 275 40.24 62.81 -10.30
CA LEU A 275 38.81 62.89 -10.56
C LEU A 275 38.45 62.75 -12.04
N GLU A 276 39.29 63.30 -12.91
CA GLU A 276 39.16 63.21 -14.36
C GLU A 276 39.34 61.71 -14.79
N GLU A 277 40.33 60.99 -14.20
CA GLU A 277 40.55 59.55 -14.45
C GLU A 277 39.37 58.66 -13.93
N ASP A 278 38.90 58.93 -12.69
CA ASP A 278 37.75 58.20 -12.11
C ASP A 278 36.48 58.29 -12.98
N ILE A 279 36.19 59.49 -13.51
CA ILE A 279 35.08 59.78 -14.39
C ILE A 279 35.21 58.97 -15.70
N GLU A 280 36.42 58.88 -16.25
CA GLU A 280 36.69 58.13 -17.48
C GLU A 280 36.48 56.65 -17.27
N GLU A 281 36.98 56.10 -16.13
CA GLU A 281 36.81 54.70 -15.78
C GLU A 281 35.28 54.33 -15.55
N LEU A 282 34.53 55.20 -14.84
CA LEU A 282 33.11 55.00 -14.65
C LEU A 282 32.35 55.08 -15.97
N GLN A 283 32.75 55.94 -16.91
CA GLN A 283 32.16 56.02 -18.25
C GLN A 283 32.36 54.71 -19.03
N GLU A 284 33.56 54.13 -18.94
CA GLU A 284 33.86 52.84 -19.58
C GLU A 284 32.99 51.68 -18.99
N ASN A 285 32.93 51.58 -17.65
CA ASN A 285 32.14 50.56 -16.96
C ASN A 285 30.65 50.66 -17.24
N ILE A 286 30.10 51.86 -17.34
CA ILE A 286 28.69 52.11 -17.72
C ILE A 286 28.47 51.61 -19.13
N GLY A 287 29.35 51.89 -20.09
CA GLY A 287 29.23 51.42 -21.46
C GLY A 287 29.22 49.89 -21.59
N GLU A 288 30.13 49.21 -20.87
CA GLU A 288 30.15 47.73 -20.87
C GLU A 288 28.87 47.11 -20.29
N LEU A 289 28.28 47.76 -19.27
CA LEU A 289 27.08 47.29 -18.63
C LEU A 289 25.84 47.53 -19.50
N GLU A 290 25.76 48.68 -20.19
CA GLU A 290 24.71 49.00 -21.17
C GLU A 290 24.67 47.97 -22.30
N ASP A 291 25.84 47.59 -22.83
CA ASP A 291 25.96 46.53 -23.84
C ASP A 291 25.45 45.20 -23.33
N THR A 292 25.75 44.85 -22.08
CA THR A 292 25.29 43.61 -21.44
C THR A 292 23.76 43.59 -21.30
N ILE A 293 23.18 44.69 -20.88
CA ILE A 293 21.73 44.87 -20.75
C ILE A 293 21.05 44.78 -22.14
N GLU A 294 21.65 45.37 -23.18
CA GLU A 294 21.12 45.27 -24.55
C GLU A 294 21.09 43.81 -25.03
N ILE A 295 22.14 43.04 -24.77
CA ILE A 295 22.18 41.59 -25.09
C ILE A 295 21.08 40.83 -24.35
N LEU A 296 20.95 41.01 -23.04
CA LEU A 296 19.94 40.34 -22.23
C LEU A 296 18.52 40.76 -22.66
N ASN A 297 18.30 42.03 -22.97
CA ASN A 297 17.02 42.51 -23.50
C ASN A 297 16.67 41.85 -24.84
N SER A 298 17.66 41.66 -25.72
CA SER A 298 17.43 40.96 -26.99
C SER A 298 17.01 39.50 -26.81
N GLN A 299 17.45 38.87 -25.74
CA GLN A 299 17.11 37.49 -25.36
C GLN A 299 15.79 37.40 -24.59
N CYS A 300 15.43 38.44 -23.83
CA CYS A 300 14.21 38.51 -23.01
C CYS A 300 13.01 38.99 -23.82
N LYS A 301 12.39 38.08 -24.58
CA LYS A 301 11.16 38.40 -25.38
C LYS A 301 9.86 38.34 -24.59
N VAL A 302 9.88 38.63 -23.32
CA VAL A 302 8.74 38.53 -22.43
C VAL A 302 8.50 39.82 -21.68
N ALA A 303 7.26 40.25 -21.51
CA ALA A 303 6.91 41.49 -20.79
C ALA A 303 7.38 41.43 -19.32
N SER A 304 7.73 42.60 -18.75
CA SER A 304 8.25 42.71 -17.38
C SER A 304 7.32 42.15 -16.30
N GLU A 305 6.03 42.18 -16.51
CA GLU A 305 5.01 41.72 -15.55
C GLU A 305 4.52 40.27 -15.79
N TYR A 306 5.26 39.52 -16.62
CA TYR A 306 4.83 38.16 -16.94
C TYR A 306 5.02 37.18 -15.76
N ASP A 307 3.93 36.58 -15.32
CA ASP A 307 3.93 35.64 -14.18
C ASP A 307 4.29 34.23 -14.62
N PHE A 308 5.58 33.97 -14.69
CA PHE A 308 6.14 32.65 -14.98
C PHE A 308 5.70 31.57 -13.97
N GLN A 309 5.50 31.98 -12.72
CA GLN A 309 5.17 31.03 -11.65
C GLN A 309 3.74 30.50 -11.80
N SER A 310 2.82 31.34 -12.26
CA SER A 310 1.45 30.93 -12.54
C SER A 310 1.41 29.83 -13.62
N ASP A 311 2.12 30.04 -14.72
CA ASP A 311 2.16 29.06 -15.80
C ASP A 311 2.81 27.73 -15.38
N ILE A 312 3.91 27.79 -14.62
CA ILE A 312 4.55 26.60 -14.05
C ILE A 312 3.59 25.84 -13.14
N ASN A 313 2.83 26.54 -12.29
CA ASN A 313 1.86 25.92 -11.39
C ASN A 313 0.73 25.22 -12.16
N VAL A 314 0.21 25.85 -13.19
CA VAL A 314 -0.83 25.24 -14.06
C VAL A 314 -0.31 23.95 -14.73
N LEU A 315 0.93 23.96 -15.20
CA LEU A 315 1.54 22.78 -15.82
C LEU A 315 1.82 21.68 -14.81
N ASN A 316 2.24 22.02 -13.58
CA ASN A 316 2.45 21.06 -12.51
C ASN A 316 1.15 20.37 -12.10
N ILE A 317 0.05 21.10 -11.96
CA ILE A 317 -1.28 20.51 -11.68
C ILE A 317 -1.67 19.52 -12.78
N LYS A 318 -1.44 19.86 -14.05
CA LYS A 318 -1.70 18.94 -15.17
C LYS A 318 -0.82 17.69 -15.12
N LYS A 319 0.45 17.84 -14.77
CA LYS A 319 1.41 16.75 -14.61
C LYS A 319 1.00 15.80 -13.48
N ASP A 320 0.54 16.34 -12.35
CA ASP A 320 0.09 15.54 -11.21
C ASP A 320 -1.17 14.73 -11.54
N ASN A 321 -2.10 15.31 -12.29
CA ASN A 321 -3.29 14.60 -12.75
C ASN A 321 -2.93 13.42 -13.67
N VAL A 322 -1.98 13.62 -14.57
CA VAL A 322 -1.50 12.54 -15.46
C VAL A 322 -0.75 11.45 -14.65
N ASN A 323 0.05 11.84 -13.64
CA ASN A 323 0.73 10.91 -12.75
C ASN A 323 -0.25 10.06 -11.95
N LYS A 324 -1.35 10.65 -11.47
CA LYS A 324 -2.40 9.91 -10.75
C LYS A 324 -3.02 8.84 -11.65
N SER A 325 -3.41 9.23 -12.85
CA SER A 325 -3.97 8.29 -13.84
C SER A 325 -2.97 7.17 -14.20
N LEU A 326 -1.69 7.48 -14.30
CA LEU A 326 -0.64 6.50 -14.56
C LEU A 326 -0.51 5.47 -13.44
N LYS A 327 -0.55 5.92 -12.18
CA LYS A 327 -0.52 5.04 -11.01
C LYS A 327 -1.73 4.10 -10.94
N GLU A 328 -2.91 4.65 -11.22
CA GLU A 328 -4.15 3.85 -11.25
C GLU A 328 -4.10 2.78 -12.34
N SER A 329 -3.64 3.15 -13.54
CA SER A 329 -3.46 2.23 -14.66
C SER A 329 -2.45 1.13 -14.34
N THR A 330 -1.33 1.47 -13.70
CA THR A 330 -0.30 0.50 -13.32
C THR A 330 -0.83 -0.53 -12.31
N LYS A 331 -1.57 -0.07 -11.31
CA LYS A 331 -2.20 -0.95 -10.32
C LYS A 331 -3.20 -1.91 -10.97
N TRP A 332 -4.01 -1.37 -11.87
CA TRP A 332 -5.00 -2.16 -12.61
C TRP A 332 -4.34 -3.28 -13.43
N ILE A 333 -3.27 -2.93 -14.19
CA ILE A 333 -2.51 -3.89 -15.00
C ILE A 333 -1.98 -5.04 -14.12
N HIS A 334 -1.32 -4.72 -13.01
CA HIS A 334 -0.73 -5.74 -12.12
C HIS A 334 -1.78 -6.71 -11.57
N THR A 335 -2.93 -6.19 -11.16
CA THR A 335 -4.01 -7.04 -10.65
C THR A 335 -4.50 -8.02 -11.70
N HIS A 336 -4.71 -7.54 -12.93
CA HIS A 336 -5.25 -8.39 -13.99
C HIS A 336 -4.23 -9.37 -14.60
N GLN A 337 -2.93 -9.04 -14.52
CA GLN A 337 -1.87 -9.99 -14.85
C GLN A 337 -1.86 -11.17 -13.86
N SER A 338 -2.02 -10.90 -12.57
CA SER A 338 -2.11 -11.97 -11.55
C SER A 338 -3.34 -12.87 -11.76
N GLU A 339 -4.45 -12.28 -12.17
CA GLU A 339 -5.67 -13.06 -12.49
C GLU A 339 -5.49 -13.93 -13.72
N LEU A 340 -4.73 -13.45 -14.72
CA LEU A 340 -4.41 -14.26 -15.91
C LEU A 340 -3.54 -15.46 -15.57
N ILE A 341 -2.53 -15.26 -14.71
CA ILE A 341 -1.68 -16.37 -14.24
C ILE A 341 -2.54 -17.42 -13.53
N TYR A 342 -3.43 -17.00 -12.64
CA TYR A 342 -4.34 -17.92 -11.93
C TYR A 342 -5.26 -18.70 -12.88
N LEU A 343 -5.76 -18.06 -13.93
CA LEU A 343 -6.57 -18.73 -14.95
C LEU A 343 -5.73 -19.71 -15.77
N GLN A 344 -4.48 -19.36 -16.03
CA GLN A 344 -3.55 -20.24 -16.77
C GLN A 344 -3.19 -21.48 -15.96
N GLU A 345 -2.95 -21.33 -14.66
CA GLU A 345 -2.67 -22.46 -13.76
C GLU A 345 -3.84 -23.47 -13.76
N LYS A 346 -5.08 -22.98 -13.83
CA LYS A 346 -6.26 -23.86 -13.96
C LYS A 346 -6.26 -24.71 -15.23
N ILE A 347 -5.76 -24.15 -16.31
CA ILE A 347 -5.62 -24.85 -17.60
C ILE A 347 -4.45 -25.84 -17.55
N ASP A 348 -3.34 -25.43 -16.96
CA ASP A 348 -2.12 -26.23 -16.88
C ASP A 348 -2.29 -27.50 -16.04
N HIS A 349 -3.14 -27.45 -15.02
CA HIS A 349 -3.49 -28.64 -14.20
C HIS A 349 -4.20 -29.76 -14.98
N LEU A 350 -4.63 -29.50 -16.20
CA LEU A 350 -5.26 -30.51 -17.05
C LEU A 350 -4.38 -31.02 -18.21
N LYS A 351 -3.17 -30.48 -18.37
CA LYS A 351 -2.27 -30.89 -19.47
C LYS A 351 -1.86 -32.35 -19.41
N ASP A 352 -1.84 -32.91 -18.20
CA ASP A 352 -1.43 -34.30 -17.96
C ASP A 352 -2.61 -35.30 -17.92
N HIS A 353 -3.82 -34.81 -18.21
CA HIS A 353 -5.01 -35.66 -18.18
C HIS A 353 -5.51 -35.94 -19.61
N GLU A 354 -5.46 -37.18 -20.04
CA GLU A 354 -6.07 -37.61 -21.30
C GLU A 354 -7.62 -37.49 -21.18
N TYR A 355 -8.14 -36.38 -21.69
CA TYR A 355 -9.58 -36.12 -21.70
C TYR A 355 -10.27 -36.97 -22.75
N ASP A 356 -11.07 -37.91 -22.32
CA ASP A 356 -11.94 -38.69 -23.18
C ASP A 356 -13.36 -38.10 -23.20
N HIS A 357 -13.76 -37.56 -24.33
CA HIS A 357 -15.07 -36.94 -24.55
C HIS A 357 -16.21 -37.95 -24.56
N THR A 358 -15.93 -39.26 -24.59
CA THR A 358 -16.93 -40.34 -24.50
C THR A 358 -17.12 -40.86 -23.08
N CYS A 359 -16.18 -40.53 -22.20
CA CYS A 359 -16.21 -40.98 -20.81
C CYS A 359 -17.14 -40.09 -19.97
N LYS A 360 -18.16 -40.70 -19.40
CA LYS A 360 -19.19 -40.03 -18.60
C LYS A 360 -18.63 -39.30 -17.36
N TYR A 361 -17.49 -39.79 -16.83
CA TYR A 361 -16.80 -39.18 -15.68
C TYR A 361 -15.90 -38.02 -16.05
N CYS A 362 -15.27 -38.08 -17.20
CA CYS A 362 -14.42 -36.96 -17.69
C CYS A 362 -15.28 -35.72 -17.98
N VAL A 363 -16.47 -35.90 -18.56
CA VAL A 363 -17.37 -34.82 -18.97
C VAL A 363 -18.07 -34.17 -17.78
N SER A 364 -18.35 -34.97 -16.74
CA SER A 364 -18.98 -34.46 -15.51
C SER A 364 -18.00 -33.92 -14.46
N ASN A 365 -16.71 -33.99 -14.76
CA ASN A 365 -15.70 -33.56 -13.82
C ASN A 365 -15.61 -32.02 -13.80
N ILE A 366 -15.79 -31.45 -12.63
CA ILE A 366 -15.87 -30.01 -12.43
C ILE A 366 -14.54 -29.29 -12.75
N PHE A 367 -13.38 -29.90 -12.51
CA PHE A 367 -12.09 -29.32 -12.84
C PHE A 367 -11.88 -29.15 -14.35
N VAL A 368 -12.41 -30.08 -15.15
CA VAL A 368 -12.40 -29.96 -16.62
C VAL A 368 -13.30 -28.82 -17.10
N GLN A 369 -14.41 -28.60 -16.46
CA GLN A 369 -15.33 -27.53 -16.81
C GLN A 369 -14.77 -26.14 -16.41
N GLU A 370 -14.15 -26.03 -15.25
CA GLU A 370 -13.51 -24.78 -14.82
C GLU A 370 -12.33 -24.37 -15.68
N ALA A 371 -11.51 -25.31 -16.12
CA ALA A 371 -10.39 -24.99 -17.01
C ALA A 371 -10.87 -24.57 -18.41
N LYS A 372 -11.94 -25.16 -18.93
CA LYS A 372 -12.57 -24.72 -20.19
C LYS A 372 -13.19 -23.34 -20.11
N GLU A 373 -13.64 -22.97 -18.94
CA GLU A 373 -14.15 -21.61 -18.73
C GLU A 373 -12.98 -20.59 -18.59
N ALA A 374 -11.90 -20.99 -17.92
CA ALA A 374 -10.68 -20.18 -17.86
C ALA A 374 -10.11 -19.91 -19.27
N GLU A 375 -10.11 -20.91 -20.15
CA GLU A 375 -9.63 -20.79 -21.54
C GLU A 375 -10.39 -19.73 -22.37
N LYS A 376 -11.67 -19.52 -22.07
CA LYS A 376 -12.46 -18.47 -22.73
C LYS A 376 -12.20 -17.07 -22.15
N GLN A 377 -11.90 -17.01 -20.85
CA GLN A 377 -11.71 -15.75 -20.16
C GLN A 377 -10.35 -15.10 -20.47
N ILE A 378 -9.32 -15.91 -20.71
CA ILE A 378 -7.96 -15.43 -20.99
C ILE A 378 -7.93 -14.40 -22.12
N PRO A 379 -8.43 -14.68 -23.34
CA PRO A 379 -8.30 -13.75 -24.45
C PRO A 379 -9.06 -12.44 -24.24
N ILE A 380 -10.14 -12.48 -23.44
CA ILE A 380 -10.90 -11.27 -23.10
C ILE A 380 -10.10 -10.39 -22.18
N LYS A 381 -9.45 -10.99 -21.16
CA LYS A 381 -8.61 -10.28 -20.21
C LYS A 381 -7.31 -9.78 -20.83
N GLU A 382 -6.69 -10.55 -21.70
CA GLU A 382 -5.50 -10.12 -22.47
C GLU A 382 -5.79 -8.88 -23.32
N LYS A 383 -6.94 -8.86 -23.98
CA LYS A 383 -7.34 -7.70 -24.80
C LYS A 383 -7.60 -6.46 -23.93
N ALA A 384 -8.17 -6.63 -22.75
CA ALA A 384 -8.38 -5.54 -21.81
C ALA A 384 -7.05 -5.01 -21.26
N LEU A 385 -6.10 -5.92 -20.98
CA LEU A 385 -4.77 -5.60 -20.52
C LEU A 385 -4.00 -4.78 -21.57
N LEU A 386 -3.99 -5.23 -22.81
CA LEU A 386 -3.34 -4.53 -23.93
C LEU A 386 -3.86 -3.09 -24.10
N LYS A 387 -5.17 -2.89 -23.96
CA LYS A 387 -5.77 -1.56 -24.02
C LYS A 387 -5.30 -0.67 -22.87
N GLN A 388 -5.18 -1.22 -21.67
CA GLN A 388 -4.73 -0.46 -20.51
C GLN A 388 -3.23 -0.14 -20.56
N GLU A 389 -2.42 -1.03 -21.13
CA GLU A 389 -1.00 -0.78 -21.39
C GLU A 389 -0.80 0.36 -22.40
N GLN A 390 -1.66 0.47 -23.42
CA GLN A 390 -1.65 1.60 -24.35
C GLN A 390 -1.97 2.93 -23.66
N ILE A 391 -2.94 2.93 -22.75
CA ILE A 391 -3.28 4.11 -21.93
C ILE A 391 -2.08 4.49 -21.05
N GLN A 392 -1.43 3.52 -20.43
CA GLN A 392 -0.24 3.75 -19.62
C GLN A 392 0.89 4.36 -20.44
N HIS A 393 1.15 3.81 -21.63
CA HIS A 393 2.18 4.34 -22.53
C HIS A 393 1.89 5.79 -22.96
N SER A 394 0.64 6.08 -23.34
CA SER A 394 0.22 7.43 -23.74
C SER A 394 0.38 8.44 -22.59
N SER A 395 0.11 8.03 -21.38
CA SER A 395 0.26 8.87 -20.18
C SER A 395 1.73 9.19 -19.88
N LYS A 396 2.65 8.23 -20.09
CA LYS A 396 4.09 8.48 -19.97
C LYS A 396 4.59 9.52 -20.98
N LEU A 397 4.13 9.44 -22.22
CA LEU A 397 4.49 10.42 -23.26
C LEU A 397 4.00 11.85 -22.89
N LYS A 398 2.77 11.96 -22.37
CA LYS A 398 2.23 13.25 -21.93
C LYS A 398 3.03 13.88 -20.78
N LEU A 399 3.53 13.05 -19.86
CA LEU A 399 4.38 13.51 -18.77
C LEU A 399 5.67 14.15 -19.26
N ASN A 400 6.34 13.52 -20.22
CA ASN A 400 7.57 14.04 -20.78
C ASN A 400 7.36 15.38 -21.50
N ILE A 401 6.25 15.52 -22.24
CA ILE A 401 5.90 16.77 -22.91
C ILE A 401 5.62 17.90 -21.91
N LEU A 402 4.96 17.59 -20.80
CA LEU A 402 4.67 18.56 -19.75
C LEU A 402 5.95 19.01 -19.04
N GLN A 403 6.89 18.09 -18.80
CA GLN A 403 8.18 18.42 -18.21
C GLN A 403 8.99 19.34 -19.11
N ASP A 404 9.15 19.02 -20.41
CA ASP A 404 9.87 19.87 -21.37
C ASP A 404 9.31 21.31 -21.42
N LYS A 405 7.99 21.45 -21.29
CA LYS A 405 7.36 22.78 -21.25
C LYS A 405 7.70 23.55 -19.98
N ILE A 406 7.72 22.89 -18.84
CA ILE A 406 8.09 23.50 -17.56
C ILE A 406 9.55 23.99 -17.62
N ASP A 407 10.46 23.16 -18.11
CA ASP A 407 11.87 23.46 -18.18
C ASP A 407 12.14 24.71 -19.04
N LYS A 408 11.44 24.82 -20.19
CA LYS A 408 11.54 25.99 -21.09
C LYS A 408 11.02 27.30 -20.47
N ILE A 409 10.02 27.23 -19.63
CA ILE A 409 9.49 28.42 -18.93
C ILE A 409 10.48 28.82 -17.82
N GLN A 410 11.06 27.88 -17.11
CA GLN A 410 12.05 28.14 -16.08
C GLN A 410 13.34 28.81 -16.65
N GLU A 411 13.77 28.36 -17.82
CA GLU A 411 14.90 28.98 -18.50
C GLU A 411 14.66 30.47 -18.80
N LYS A 412 13.45 30.78 -19.31
CA LYS A 412 13.07 32.18 -19.58
C LYS A 412 13.00 33.03 -18.29
N GLN A 413 12.48 32.44 -17.21
CA GLN A 413 12.44 33.13 -15.91
C GLN A 413 13.84 33.51 -15.40
N ASN A 414 14.81 32.64 -15.60
CA ASN A 414 16.18 32.89 -15.17
C ASN A 414 16.82 34.06 -15.94
N ILE A 415 16.59 34.13 -17.24
CA ILE A 415 17.10 35.24 -18.06
C ILE A 415 16.51 36.58 -17.58
N ARG A 416 15.22 36.60 -17.26
CA ARG A 416 14.55 37.81 -16.75
C ARG A 416 15.16 38.28 -15.42
N ASN A 417 15.38 37.37 -14.50
CA ASN A 417 15.98 37.69 -13.20
C ASN A 417 17.41 38.24 -13.33
N GLN A 418 18.14 37.81 -14.36
CA GLN A 418 19.45 38.35 -14.65
C GLN A 418 19.38 39.79 -15.18
N LEU A 419 18.46 40.08 -16.08
CA LEU A 419 18.24 41.42 -16.63
C LEU A 419 17.93 42.42 -15.53
N ASP A 420 16.93 42.10 -14.67
CA ASP A 420 16.52 43.01 -13.58
C ASP A 420 17.69 43.36 -12.63
N LYS A 421 18.61 42.41 -12.44
CA LYS A 421 19.80 42.64 -11.62
C LYS A 421 20.80 43.59 -12.28
N GLN A 422 21.01 43.47 -13.58
CA GLN A 422 21.96 44.33 -14.30
C GLN A 422 21.44 45.77 -14.44
N GLU A 423 20.14 45.97 -14.69
CA GLU A 423 19.50 47.27 -14.72
C GLU A 423 19.66 48.03 -13.40
N LEU A 424 19.58 47.33 -12.27
CA LEU A 424 19.82 47.95 -10.96
C LEU A 424 21.30 48.37 -10.76
N GLN A 425 22.22 47.59 -11.28
CA GLN A 425 23.65 47.91 -11.20
C GLN A 425 23.98 49.15 -12.01
N LEU A 426 23.40 49.34 -13.19
CA LEU A 426 23.57 50.50 -14.04
C LEU A 426 23.20 51.80 -13.33
N GLN A 427 22.02 51.81 -12.68
CA GLN A 427 21.54 52.99 -11.94
C GLN A 427 22.51 53.42 -10.83
N VAL A 428 23.22 52.48 -10.21
CA VAL A 428 24.22 52.83 -9.18
C VAL A 428 25.42 53.51 -9.79
N LEU A 429 25.98 52.97 -10.89
CA LEU A 429 27.15 53.55 -11.54
C LEU A 429 26.87 54.96 -12.11
N GLU A 430 25.71 55.21 -12.69
CA GLU A 430 25.31 56.52 -13.19
C GLU A 430 25.27 57.58 -12.04
N SER A 431 24.73 57.17 -10.87
CA SER A 431 24.71 58.03 -9.68
C SER A 431 26.10 58.38 -9.18
N ASP A 432 27.01 57.38 -9.20
CA ASP A 432 28.39 57.58 -8.78
C ASP A 432 29.14 58.56 -9.71
N MET A 433 28.95 58.46 -11.02
CA MET A 433 29.56 59.37 -12.02
C MET A 433 29.12 60.82 -11.80
N GLN A 434 27.79 61.03 -11.60
CA GLN A 434 27.27 62.40 -11.36
C GLN A 434 27.89 63.04 -10.11
N THR A 435 28.17 62.25 -9.09
CA THR A 435 28.80 62.69 -7.85
C THR A 435 30.22 63.16 -8.12
N LYS A 436 31.00 62.42 -8.92
CA LYS A 436 32.36 62.74 -9.27
C LYS A 436 32.49 64.03 -10.09
N GLU A 437 31.60 64.29 -11.04
CA GLU A 437 31.59 65.54 -11.82
C GLU A 437 31.39 66.77 -10.94
N SER A 438 30.50 66.72 -9.93
CA SER A 438 30.30 67.81 -8.97
C SER A 438 31.53 68.09 -8.09
N GLU A 439 32.27 67.03 -7.76
CA GLU A 439 33.50 67.14 -6.99
C GLU A 439 34.60 67.88 -7.80
N LEU A 440 34.69 67.61 -9.09
CA LEU A 440 35.67 68.30 -9.99
C LEU A 440 35.43 69.78 -10.06
N GLU A 441 34.20 70.27 -10.24
CA GLU A 441 33.86 71.68 -10.28
C GLU A 441 34.30 72.40 -9.00
N THR A 442 34.05 71.77 -7.85
CA THR A 442 34.48 72.34 -6.54
C THR A 442 35.98 72.45 -6.41
N CYS A 443 36.76 71.55 -6.99
CA CYS A 443 38.23 71.58 -6.95
C CYS A 443 38.81 72.83 -7.71
N LEU A 444 38.28 73.14 -8.86
CA LEU A 444 38.69 74.27 -9.67
C LEU A 444 38.49 75.65 -8.97
N GLU A 445 37.33 75.78 -8.32
CA GLU A 445 37.02 77.01 -7.55
C GLU A 445 38.07 77.25 -6.41
N ARG A 446 38.47 76.14 -5.75
CA ARG A 446 39.43 76.19 -4.64
C ARG A 446 40.82 76.55 -5.09
N GLN A 447 41.30 76.20 -6.27
CA GLN A 447 42.58 76.58 -6.82
C GLN A 447 42.69 78.14 -6.99
N ASP A 448 41.63 78.79 -7.45
CA ASP A 448 41.65 80.28 -7.63
C ASP A 448 41.70 81.02 -6.28
N LEU A 449 40.98 80.46 -5.26
CA LEU A 449 41.05 81.02 -3.90
C LEU A 449 42.42 80.81 -3.24
N PHE A 450 43.13 79.69 -3.51
CA PHE A 450 44.49 79.47 -3.03
C PHE A 450 45.45 80.56 -3.51
N ARG A 451 45.46 80.87 -4.82
CA ARG A 451 46.31 81.87 -5.44
C ARG A 451 46.12 83.24 -4.83
N LYS A 452 44.96 83.61 -4.32
CA LYS A 452 44.64 84.84 -3.63
C LYS A 452 45.15 84.93 -2.19
N ASN A 453 45.42 83.75 -1.59
CA ASN A 453 45.74 83.66 -0.15
C ASN A 453 47.18 83.08 0.15
N GLU A 454 48.08 83.07 -0.81
CA GLU A 454 49.36 82.32 -0.77
C GLU A 454 50.20 82.59 0.52
N SER A 455 50.22 83.85 1.06
CA SER A 455 50.94 84.13 2.31
C SER A 455 50.34 83.50 3.57
N ALA A 456 49.05 83.41 3.64
CA ALA A 456 48.36 82.75 4.73
C ALA A 456 48.41 81.17 4.62
N ILE A 457 48.52 80.71 3.39
CA ILE A 457 48.65 79.28 3.08
C ILE A 457 49.94 78.70 3.66
N VAL A 458 51.11 79.39 3.52
CA VAL A 458 52.39 78.91 4.07
C VAL A 458 52.34 78.75 5.57
N HIS A 459 51.65 79.65 6.28
CA HIS A 459 51.50 79.57 7.73
C HIS A 459 50.55 78.36 8.10
N ASN A 460 49.43 78.27 7.42
CA ASN A 460 48.46 77.22 7.67
C ASN A 460 48.94 75.86 7.14
N LYS A 461 49.91 75.78 6.21
CA LYS A 461 50.50 74.58 5.65
C LYS A 461 51.06 73.62 6.69
N SER A 462 51.70 74.12 7.77
CA SER A 462 52.19 73.25 8.87
C SER A 462 51.03 72.63 9.66
N ILE A 463 49.99 73.43 9.83
CA ILE A 463 48.80 72.99 10.51
C ILE A 463 48.04 71.95 9.63
N ASP A 464 47.94 72.28 8.33
CA ASP A 464 47.25 71.31 7.38
C ASP A 464 48.02 70.01 7.26
N LYS A 465 49.38 70.04 7.28
CA LYS A 465 50.18 68.81 7.30
C LYS A 465 49.89 67.98 8.55
N LYS A 466 49.68 68.60 9.71
CA LYS A 466 49.27 67.87 10.95
C LYS A 466 47.85 67.36 10.83
N ILE A 467 46.95 68.18 10.26
CA ILE A 467 45.57 67.78 10.00
C ILE A 467 45.51 66.59 9.02
N LEU A 468 46.34 66.70 7.93
CA LEU A 468 46.42 65.64 6.95
C LEU A 468 46.87 64.30 7.55
N THR A 469 47.89 64.34 8.42
CA THR A 469 48.38 63.15 9.12
C THR A 469 47.30 62.56 9.99
N LYS A 470 46.57 63.42 10.74
CA LYS A 470 45.45 62.94 11.60
C LYS A 470 44.24 62.40 10.78
N LYS A 471 43.94 63.10 9.65
CA LYS A 471 42.92 62.62 8.70
C LYS A 471 43.28 61.27 8.10
N LYS A 472 44.53 61.02 7.75
CA LYS A 472 45.01 59.74 7.28
C LYS A 472 44.78 58.66 8.33
N SER A 473 45.13 58.96 9.59
CA SER A 473 44.88 58.07 10.69
C SER A 473 43.37 57.77 10.86
N ILE A 474 42.51 58.78 10.69
CA ILE A 474 41.04 58.59 10.74
C ILE A 474 40.57 57.74 9.57
N THR A 475 41.14 57.89 8.37
CA THR A 475 40.77 57.05 7.23
C THR A 475 41.19 55.60 7.45
N ASP A 476 42.41 55.41 8.00
CA ASP A 476 42.91 54.08 8.35
C ASP A 476 42.01 53.44 9.42
N ILE A 477 41.60 54.22 10.45
CA ILE A 477 40.65 53.79 11.47
C ILE A 477 39.29 53.48 10.83
N ALA A 478 38.80 54.31 9.92
CA ALA A 478 37.53 54.09 9.23
C ALA A 478 37.54 52.78 8.41
N SER A 479 38.68 52.49 7.74
CA SER A 479 38.84 51.22 7.03
C SER A 479 38.83 50.00 7.97
N THR A 480 39.48 50.18 9.15
CA THR A 480 39.50 49.16 10.20
C THR A 480 38.12 48.94 10.76
N LEU A 481 37.38 50.00 11.10
CA LEU A 481 35.98 49.93 11.55
C LEU A 481 35.08 49.24 10.53
N LYS A 482 35.27 49.56 9.23
CA LYS A 482 34.52 48.85 8.17
C LYS A 482 34.85 47.36 8.16
N SER A 483 36.13 47.02 8.25
CA SER A 483 36.56 45.62 8.32
C SER A 483 35.97 44.89 9.55
N ILE A 484 35.97 45.56 10.70
CA ILE A 484 35.35 45.02 11.93
C ILE A 484 33.85 44.80 11.71
N THR A 485 33.16 45.81 11.18
CA THR A 485 31.71 45.72 10.89
C THR A 485 31.42 44.57 9.91
N ASP A 486 32.22 44.41 8.86
CA ASP A 486 32.04 43.34 7.89
C ASP A 486 32.30 41.96 8.53
N LYS A 487 33.29 41.87 9.43
CA LYS A 487 33.51 40.63 10.21
C LYS A 487 32.36 40.33 11.17
N ILE A 488 31.83 41.34 11.87
CA ILE A 488 30.66 41.17 12.75
C ILE A 488 29.47 40.65 11.92
N LYS A 489 29.21 41.22 10.75
CA LYS A 489 28.14 40.75 9.86
C LYS A 489 28.38 39.32 9.38
N SER A 490 29.64 38.98 9.02
CA SER A 490 30.00 37.62 8.63
C SER A 490 29.68 36.61 9.75
N ASN A 491 30.17 36.94 10.98
CA ASN A 491 29.94 36.08 12.15
C ASN A 491 28.45 35.96 12.49
N HIS A 492 27.69 37.06 12.39
CA HIS A 492 26.23 36.97 12.51
C HIS A 492 25.60 36.07 11.44
N GLY A 493 26.09 36.16 10.20
CA GLY A 493 25.67 35.29 9.10
C GLY A 493 25.94 33.81 9.40
N GLU A 494 27.14 33.51 9.92
CA GLU A 494 27.52 32.16 10.31
C GLU A 494 26.66 31.63 11.47
N ILE A 495 26.38 32.49 12.47
CA ILE A 495 25.48 32.19 13.56
C ILE A 495 24.08 31.82 13.04
N GLU A 496 23.51 32.59 12.12
CA GLU A 496 22.17 32.32 11.57
C GLU A 496 22.14 31.03 10.72
N VAL A 497 23.21 30.77 9.97
CA VAL A 497 23.40 29.52 9.26
C VAL A 497 23.48 28.35 10.25
N ALA A 498 24.29 28.48 11.30
CA ALA A 498 24.43 27.45 12.34
C ALA A 498 23.12 27.23 13.11
N LYS A 499 22.40 28.32 13.48
CA LYS A 499 21.07 28.22 14.09
C LYS A 499 20.06 27.47 13.19
N THR A 500 20.07 27.83 11.89
CA THR A 500 19.17 27.15 10.92
C THR A 500 19.54 25.69 10.78
N LYS A 501 20.84 25.37 10.67
CA LYS A 501 21.33 23.98 10.62
C LYS A 501 20.95 23.21 11.87
N LYS A 502 21.13 23.80 13.07
CA LYS A 502 20.74 23.23 14.35
C LYS A 502 19.24 22.99 14.42
N LYS A 503 18.42 23.98 14.02
CA LYS A 503 16.97 23.86 14.00
C LYS A 503 16.52 22.71 13.10
N THR A 504 17.04 22.65 11.88
CA THR A 504 16.75 21.55 10.95
C THR A 504 17.17 20.19 11.51
N ALA A 505 18.34 20.12 12.13
CA ALA A 505 18.82 18.90 12.76
C ALA A 505 17.92 18.45 13.94
N LEU A 506 17.43 19.40 14.75
CA LEU A 506 16.49 19.12 15.84
C LEU A 506 15.12 18.63 15.31
N GLU A 507 14.60 19.28 14.27
CA GLU A 507 13.36 18.85 13.62
C GLU A 507 13.50 17.44 13.01
N GLN A 508 14.61 17.16 12.35
CA GLN A 508 14.89 15.84 11.78
C GLN A 508 15.13 14.79 12.87
N LEU A 509 15.78 15.15 13.98
CA LEU A 509 15.94 14.28 15.15
C LEU A 509 14.59 13.92 15.79
N ASP A 510 13.67 14.86 15.85
CA ASP A 510 12.31 14.62 16.35
C ASP A 510 11.55 13.66 15.42
N ILE A 511 11.61 13.88 14.11
CA ILE A 511 11.07 12.96 13.11
C ILE A 511 11.69 11.56 13.27
N TYR A 512 13.03 11.49 13.43
CA TYR A 512 13.71 10.22 13.66
C TYR A 512 13.18 9.49 14.89
N LYS A 513 13.01 10.20 16.02
CA LYS A 513 12.47 9.62 17.27
C LYS A 513 11.01 9.16 17.10
N GLN A 514 10.21 9.93 16.37
CA GLN A 514 8.83 9.54 16.06
C GLN A 514 8.80 8.28 15.20
N LEU A 515 9.61 8.22 14.13
CA LEU A 515 9.74 7.04 13.28
C LEU A 515 10.27 5.82 14.04
N GLU A 516 11.22 6.01 14.98
CA GLU A 516 11.71 4.92 15.82
C GLU A 516 10.63 4.37 16.74
N THR A 517 9.83 5.26 17.30
CA THR A 517 8.69 4.88 18.16
C THR A 517 7.61 4.15 17.34
N GLU A 518 7.30 4.69 16.17
CA GLU A 518 6.36 4.06 15.23
C GLU A 518 6.86 2.68 14.77
N TYR A 519 8.14 2.58 14.40
CA TYR A 519 8.76 1.32 14.00
C TYR A 519 8.65 0.26 15.11
N LYS A 520 8.99 0.62 16.36
CA LYS A 520 8.84 -0.26 17.51
C LYS A 520 7.38 -0.68 17.73
N ALA A 521 6.45 0.25 17.56
CA ALA A 521 5.02 -0.05 17.66
C ALA A 521 4.59 -1.08 16.59
N TYR A 522 5.06 -0.92 15.35
CA TYR A 522 4.83 -1.91 14.30
C TYR A 522 5.49 -3.26 14.58
N GLU A 523 6.70 -3.29 15.13
CA GLU A 523 7.34 -4.54 15.53
C GLU A 523 6.51 -5.29 16.58
N TYR A 524 6.04 -4.60 17.62
CA TYR A 524 5.16 -5.19 18.63
C TYR A 524 3.82 -5.64 18.03
N TYR A 525 3.25 -4.81 17.14
CA TYR A 525 2.01 -5.15 16.47
C TYR A 525 2.17 -6.40 15.60
N LEU A 526 3.21 -6.46 14.78
CA LEU A 526 3.52 -7.64 13.95
C LEU A 526 3.71 -8.90 14.79
N GLN A 527 4.42 -8.80 15.92
CA GLN A 527 4.56 -9.92 16.85
C GLN A 527 3.21 -10.38 17.40
N SER A 528 2.30 -9.45 17.66
CA SER A 528 0.97 -9.75 18.19
C SER A 528 0.05 -10.39 17.13
N VAL A 529 0.04 -9.86 15.90
CA VAL A 529 -0.88 -10.35 14.85
C VAL A 529 -0.32 -11.53 14.04
N LYS A 530 0.95 -11.89 14.24
CA LYS A 530 1.52 -13.08 13.59
C LYS A 530 0.76 -14.34 14.02
N ARG A 531 0.91 -15.39 13.23
CA ARG A 531 0.24 -16.68 13.42
C ARG A 531 0.40 -17.28 14.82
N ASP A 532 1.57 -17.11 15.44
CA ASP A 532 1.89 -17.60 16.80
C ASP A 532 1.64 -16.53 17.89
N GLY A 533 1.00 -15.44 17.56
CA GLY A 533 0.59 -14.37 18.49
C GLY A 533 -0.86 -14.51 18.95
N VAL A 534 -1.62 -13.42 18.85
CA VAL A 534 -3.04 -13.36 19.24
C VAL A 534 -3.89 -14.46 18.55
N PRO A 535 -3.72 -14.74 17.23
CA PRO A 535 -4.46 -15.82 16.59
C PRO A 535 -4.30 -17.16 17.31
N TYR A 536 -3.06 -17.50 17.68
CA TYR A 536 -2.79 -18.74 18.40
C TYR A 536 -3.41 -18.76 19.80
N GLU A 537 -3.36 -17.64 20.54
CA GLU A 537 -3.99 -17.54 21.85
C GLU A 537 -5.53 -17.65 21.76
N LEU A 538 -6.13 -17.13 20.68
CA LEU A 538 -7.55 -17.31 20.43
C LEU A 538 -7.91 -18.78 20.14
N ILE A 539 -7.11 -19.43 19.30
CA ILE A 539 -7.25 -20.87 19.04
C ILE A 539 -7.14 -21.64 20.35
N LYS A 540 -6.09 -21.41 21.13
CA LYS A 540 -5.84 -22.07 22.42
C LYS A 540 -7.03 -21.91 23.38
N LYS A 541 -7.62 -20.72 23.45
CA LYS A 541 -8.82 -20.47 24.26
C LYS A 541 -10.06 -21.21 23.75
N ALA A 542 -10.13 -21.45 22.45
CA ALA A 542 -11.25 -22.19 21.83
C ALA A 542 -11.10 -23.71 21.96
N LEU A 543 -9.87 -24.24 22.14
CA LEU A 543 -9.60 -25.67 22.17
C LEU A 543 -10.44 -26.43 23.21
N PRO A 544 -10.63 -26.00 24.46
CA PRO A 544 -11.45 -26.74 25.43
C PRO A 544 -12.90 -26.87 24.98
N LYS A 545 -13.46 -25.86 24.33
CA LYS A 545 -14.81 -25.93 23.78
C LYS A 545 -14.89 -26.88 22.59
N ILE A 546 -13.88 -26.81 21.69
CA ILE A 546 -13.78 -27.74 20.55
C ILE A 546 -13.63 -29.17 21.05
N GLU A 547 -12.79 -29.44 22.03
CA GLU A 547 -12.60 -30.74 22.65
C GLU A 547 -13.91 -31.30 23.27
N THR A 548 -14.63 -30.46 24.00
CA THR A 548 -15.94 -30.83 24.55
C THR A 548 -16.91 -31.23 23.44
N GLU A 549 -17.00 -30.45 22.37
CA GLU A 549 -17.88 -30.79 21.23
C GLU A 549 -17.41 -32.04 20.49
N ILE A 550 -16.11 -32.27 20.34
CA ILE A 550 -15.55 -33.50 19.77
C ILE A 550 -16.00 -34.71 20.60
N ASN A 551 -15.82 -34.64 21.91
CA ASN A 551 -16.14 -35.76 22.81
C ASN A 551 -17.65 -35.99 22.90
N ASN A 552 -18.50 -34.98 22.75
CA ASN A 552 -19.94 -35.13 22.62
C ASN A 552 -20.34 -36.01 21.40
N VAL A 553 -19.56 -35.89 20.29
CA VAL A 553 -19.77 -36.73 19.10
C VAL A 553 -19.19 -38.12 19.31
N LEU A 554 -17.97 -38.23 19.82
CA LEU A 554 -17.27 -39.51 20.03
C LEU A 554 -18.03 -40.43 20.95
N ASN A 555 -18.55 -39.92 22.06
CA ASN A 555 -19.32 -40.69 23.05
C ASN A 555 -20.62 -41.28 22.51
N GLN A 556 -21.03 -40.95 21.28
CA GLN A 556 -22.15 -41.60 20.62
C GLN A 556 -21.77 -42.95 19.97
N VAL A 557 -20.49 -43.14 19.62
CA VAL A 557 -20.04 -44.22 18.73
C VAL A 557 -18.90 -45.05 19.32
N VAL A 558 -18.03 -44.44 20.15
CA VAL A 558 -16.80 -45.07 20.62
C VAL A 558 -16.57 -44.81 22.10
N ASP A 559 -15.73 -45.66 22.72
CA ASP A 559 -15.43 -45.59 24.16
C ASP A 559 -14.18 -44.77 24.50
N PHE A 560 -13.56 -44.16 23.51
CA PHE A 560 -12.42 -43.25 23.73
C PHE A 560 -12.82 -41.80 23.65
N ASN A 561 -12.05 -40.96 24.32
CA ASN A 561 -12.12 -39.51 24.23
C ASN A 561 -10.95 -38.93 23.47
N MET A 562 -11.09 -37.73 22.99
CA MET A 562 -10.02 -36.97 22.39
C MET A 562 -9.61 -35.81 23.30
N VAL A 563 -8.31 -35.58 23.39
CA VAL A 563 -7.74 -34.40 24.04
C VAL A 563 -6.90 -33.60 23.05
N LEU A 564 -7.14 -32.32 23.03
CA LEU A 564 -6.35 -31.35 22.24
C LEU A 564 -5.41 -30.57 23.15
N ASN A 565 -4.12 -30.74 22.97
CA ASN A 565 -3.09 -30.08 23.78
C ASN A 565 -2.23 -29.14 22.96
N THR A 566 -1.69 -28.11 23.62
CA THR A 566 -0.76 -27.15 23.02
C THR A 566 0.55 -27.12 23.79
N ASP A 567 1.65 -27.15 23.06
CA ASP A 567 3.01 -27.02 23.61
C ASP A 567 3.60 -25.58 23.47
N GLY A 568 2.76 -24.60 23.17
CA GLY A 568 3.16 -23.21 22.90
C GLY A 568 3.47 -22.93 21.42
N LYS A 569 3.60 -23.96 20.59
CA LYS A 569 3.81 -23.85 19.13
C LYS A 569 2.90 -24.74 18.32
N ASN A 570 2.60 -25.93 18.81
CA ASN A 570 1.88 -26.96 18.08
C ASN A 570 0.53 -27.24 18.73
N ILE A 571 -0.37 -27.78 17.92
CA ILE A 571 -1.68 -28.27 18.37
C ILE A 571 -1.68 -29.78 18.14
N ASN A 572 -1.52 -30.51 19.22
CA ASN A 572 -1.43 -31.96 19.21
C ASN A 572 -2.76 -32.56 19.66
N GLY A 573 -3.21 -33.61 18.98
CA GLY A 573 -4.40 -34.36 19.34
C GLY A 573 -4.03 -35.77 19.78
N TYR A 574 -4.70 -36.25 20.80
CA TYR A 574 -4.54 -37.59 21.34
C TYR A 574 -5.91 -38.24 21.52
N ILE A 575 -6.02 -39.49 21.24
CA ILE A 575 -7.14 -40.32 21.73
C ILE A 575 -6.75 -40.95 23.06
N ILE A 576 -7.69 -41.02 23.97
CA ILE A 576 -7.53 -41.52 25.33
C ILE A 576 -8.63 -42.52 25.62
N TYR A 577 -8.25 -43.75 25.95
CA TYR A 577 -9.12 -44.80 26.42
C TYR A 577 -9.22 -44.79 27.95
N ASP A 578 -8.10 -44.61 28.62
CA ASP A 578 -7.97 -44.47 30.08
C ASP A 578 -6.71 -43.65 30.43
N GLU A 579 -6.42 -43.43 31.72
CA GLU A 579 -5.33 -42.58 32.17
C GLU A 579 -3.95 -43.02 31.64
N ASP A 580 -3.75 -44.30 31.35
CA ASP A 580 -2.48 -44.88 30.92
C ASP A 580 -2.41 -45.16 29.40
N ASN A 581 -3.58 -45.13 28.70
CA ASN A 581 -3.74 -45.49 27.29
C ASN A 581 -4.10 -44.26 26.44
N PHE A 582 -3.09 -43.56 25.96
CA PHE A 582 -3.26 -42.44 25.04
C PHE A 582 -2.35 -42.59 23.81
N TRP A 583 -2.88 -42.23 22.65
CA TRP A 583 -2.18 -42.33 21.37
C TRP A 583 -2.29 -41.05 20.58
N PRO A 584 -1.18 -40.58 19.94
CA PRO A 584 -1.27 -39.49 18.96
C PRO A 584 -2.26 -39.85 17.84
N LEU A 585 -3.06 -38.88 17.42
CA LEU A 585 -4.04 -39.05 16.34
C LEU A 585 -3.44 -39.61 15.04
N GLU A 586 -2.19 -39.31 14.77
CA GLU A 586 -1.47 -39.76 13.57
C GLU A 586 -1.18 -41.26 13.58
N LEU A 587 -1.23 -41.91 14.74
CA LEU A 587 -0.94 -43.33 14.92
C LEU A 587 -2.19 -44.21 15.10
N THR A 588 -3.37 -43.61 14.96
CA THR A 588 -4.64 -44.31 15.18
C THR A 588 -5.02 -45.23 14.02
N SER A 589 -5.87 -46.20 14.30
CA SER A 589 -6.44 -47.14 13.30
C SER A 589 -7.33 -46.40 12.27
N GLY A 590 -7.66 -47.06 11.19
CA GLY A 590 -8.53 -46.46 10.13
C GLY A 590 -9.90 -46.07 10.67
N MET A 591 -10.48 -46.87 11.56
CA MET A 591 -11.77 -46.57 12.19
C MET A 591 -11.66 -45.39 13.15
N GLU A 592 -10.74 -45.45 14.11
CA GLU A 592 -10.49 -44.36 15.06
C GLU A 592 -10.23 -43.04 14.33
N ARG A 593 -9.45 -43.09 13.26
CA ARG A 593 -9.12 -41.94 12.43
C ARG A 593 -10.34 -41.35 11.75
N PHE A 594 -11.20 -42.19 11.16
CA PHE A 594 -12.42 -41.76 10.50
C PHE A 594 -13.41 -41.10 11.49
N ILE A 595 -13.71 -41.78 12.60
CA ILE A 595 -14.63 -41.26 13.62
C ILE A 595 -14.09 -40.00 14.26
N SER A 596 -12.80 -39.98 14.62
CA SER A 596 -12.13 -38.77 15.15
C SER A 596 -12.17 -37.60 14.18
N SER A 597 -11.92 -37.84 12.90
CA SER A 597 -11.96 -36.81 11.88
C SER A 597 -13.37 -36.23 11.70
N LEU A 598 -14.37 -37.10 11.71
CA LEU A 598 -15.77 -36.69 11.65
C LEU A 598 -16.19 -35.91 12.90
N ALA A 599 -15.79 -36.36 14.09
CA ALA A 599 -16.07 -35.66 15.34
C ALA A 599 -15.40 -34.27 15.38
N ILE A 600 -14.14 -34.16 14.96
CA ILE A 600 -13.46 -32.89 14.84
C ILE A 600 -14.22 -31.96 13.89
N ARG A 601 -14.65 -32.45 12.74
CA ARG A 601 -15.39 -31.66 11.76
C ARG A 601 -16.69 -31.12 12.32
N VAL A 602 -17.49 -31.96 12.92
CA VAL A 602 -18.80 -31.59 13.52
C VAL A 602 -18.60 -30.59 14.64
N ALA A 603 -17.57 -30.80 15.49
CA ALA A 603 -17.23 -29.89 16.56
C ALA A 603 -16.81 -28.51 16.01
N LEU A 604 -15.96 -28.49 14.98
CA LEU A 604 -15.52 -27.24 14.34
C LEU A 604 -16.70 -26.50 13.70
N ILE A 605 -17.64 -27.20 13.07
CA ILE A 605 -18.88 -26.61 12.55
C ILE A 605 -19.68 -25.94 13.67
N ASN A 606 -19.82 -26.59 14.82
CA ASN A 606 -20.58 -26.08 15.95
C ASN A 606 -19.99 -24.82 16.59
N VAL A 607 -18.68 -24.69 16.57
CA VAL A 607 -17.97 -23.52 17.14
C VAL A 607 -17.64 -22.45 16.11
N SER A 608 -17.84 -22.75 14.83
CA SER A 608 -17.46 -21.87 13.72
C SER A 608 -18.33 -20.63 13.62
N ALA A 609 -17.69 -19.50 13.26
CA ALA A 609 -18.36 -18.27 12.84
C ALA A 609 -18.66 -18.24 11.32
N LEU A 610 -18.25 -19.25 10.55
CA LEU A 610 -18.43 -19.30 9.10
C LEU A 610 -19.91 -19.37 8.71
N PRO A 611 -20.32 -18.79 7.57
CA PRO A 611 -21.62 -19.02 6.97
C PRO A 611 -21.77 -20.51 6.68
N ARG A 612 -22.83 -21.12 7.16
CA ARG A 612 -23.04 -22.56 7.03
C ARG A 612 -24.47 -22.89 6.61
N PRO A 613 -24.66 -23.96 5.85
CA PRO A 613 -26.01 -24.50 5.67
C PRO A 613 -26.49 -25.20 6.95
N ASN A 614 -27.78 -25.45 7.02
CA ASN A 614 -28.41 -26.21 8.09
C ASN A 614 -28.24 -27.74 7.95
N PHE A 615 -27.40 -28.21 7.06
CA PHE A 615 -27.19 -29.64 6.81
C PHE A 615 -25.71 -30.01 6.75
N ILE A 616 -25.41 -31.29 6.89
CA ILE A 616 -24.12 -31.90 6.63
C ILE A 616 -24.25 -33.03 5.62
N ALA A 617 -23.27 -33.16 4.71
CA ALA A 617 -23.17 -34.31 3.80
C ALA A 617 -21.84 -35.03 4.03
N ILE A 618 -21.90 -36.34 4.26
CA ILE A 618 -20.74 -37.19 4.56
C ILE A 618 -20.60 -38.20 3.43
N ASP A 619 -19.51 -38.03 2.64
CA ASP A 619 -19.23 -38.87 1.47
C ASP A 619 -18.22 -39.96 1.84
N GLU A 620 -18.71 -41.19 1.96
CA GLU A 620 -17.94 -42.40 2.25
C GLU A 620 -17.14 -42.38 3.59
N GLY A 621 -16.22 -43.31 3.80
CA GLY A 621 -15.48 -43.51 5.05
C GLY A 621 -16.04 -44.56 5.97
N TRP A 622 -17.34 -44.90 5.82
CA TRP A 622 -18.08 -45.85 6.65
C TRP A 622 -17.58 -47.30 6.53
N GLY A 623 -16.87 -47.62 5.45
CA GLY A 623 -16.29 -48.95 5.21
C GLY A 623 -15.14 -49.32 6.13
N SER A 624 -14.60 -48.34 6.89
CA SER A 624 -13.58 -48.56 7.92
C SER A 624 -14.18 -49.06 9.27
N LEU A 625 -15.48 -48.99 9.43
CA LEU A 625 -16.20 -49.44 10.64
C LEU A 625 -16.42 -50.94 10.62
N ASP A 626 -16.20 -51.58 11.74
CA ASP A 626 -16.62 -52.95 11.96
C ASP A 626 -18.12 -53.05 12.30
N ARG A 627 -18.62 -54.28 12.50
CA ARG A 627 -20.06 -54.50 12.74
C ARG A 627 -20.60 -53.87 14.03
N GLU A 628 -19.75 -53.81 15.06
CA GLU A 628 -20.10 -53.22 16.36
C GLU A 628 -20.24 -51.71 16.25
N HIS A 629 -19.24 -51.05 15.66
CA HIS A 629 -19.25 -49.63 15.46
C HIS A 629 -20.29 -49.17 14.42
N ILE A 630 -20.57 -49.99 13.39
CA ILE A 630 -21.71 -49.72 12.48
C ILE A 630 -23.02 -49.65 13.27
N SER A 631 -23.24 -50.55 14.25
CA SER A 631 -24.43 -50.49 15.08
C SER A 631 -24.50 -49.20 15.92
N ALA A 632 -23.38 -48.72 16.40
CA ALA A 632 -23.28 -47.46 17.16
C ALA A 632 -23.52 -46.20 16.30
N VAL A 633 -23.41 -46.30 14.97
CA VAL A 633 -23.71 -45.18 14.05
C VAL A 633 -25.16 -44.69 14.21
N THR A 634 -26.08 -45.53 14.67
CA THR A 634 -27.45 -45.08 14.97
C THR A 634 -27.48 -43.96 16.01
N ASN A 635 -26.65 -44.03 17.04
CA ASN A 635 -26.56 -42.99 18.06
C ASN A 635 -25.95 -41.70 17.48
N LEU A 636 -24.99 -41.82 16.56
CA LEU A 636 -24.43 -40.69 15.85
C LEU A 636 -25.51 -40.01 14.97
N PHE A 637 -26.36 -40.81 14.33
CA PHE A 637 -27.45 -40.28 13.52
C PHE A 637 -28.50 -39.58 14.40
N GLU A 638 -28.79 -40.08 15.59
CA GLU A 638 -29.61 -39.36 16.58
C GLU A 638 -28.98 -38.04 16.98
N TYR A 639 -27.69 -38.04 17.21
CA TYR A 639 -26.96 -36.75 17.48
C TYR A 639 -27.08 -35.79 16.31
N PHE A 640 -26.93 -36.24 15.06
CA PHE A 640 -27.08 -35.38 13.88
C PHE A 640 -28.47 -34.78 13.75
N ARG A 641 -29.54 -35.53 14.07
CA ARG A 641 -30.93 -35.02 14.11
C ARG A 641 -31.11 -33.87 15.10
N THR A 642 -30.28 -33.80 16.14
CA THR A 642 -30.32 -32.68 17.11
C THR A 642 -29.56 -31.45 16.65
N LYS A 643 -28.64 -31.58 15.70
CA LYS A 643 -27.70 -30.53 15.27
C LYS A 643 -27.95 -29.96 13.89
N PHE A 644 -28.53 -30.78 13.00
CA PHE A 644 -28.81 -30.44 11.62
C PHE A 644 -30.26 -30.70 11.29
N ASP A 645 -30.87 -29.93 10.40
CA ASP A 645 -32.22 -30.17 9.95
C ASP A 645 -32.30 -31.49 9.14
N PHE A 646 -31.22 -31.77 8.40
CA PHE A 646 -31.02 -33.06 7.75
C PHE A 646 -29.54 -33.38 7.56
N SER A 647 -29.21 -34.64 7.39
CA SER A 647 -27.85 -35.12 7.10
C SER A 647 -27.88 -36.07 5.91
N ILE A 648 -26.99 -35.85 4.94
CA ILE A 648 -26.88 -36.73 3.76
C ILE A 648 -25.69 -37.66 3.96
N ILE A 649 -25.98 -38.95 4.02
CA ILE A 649 -25.00 -40.03 4.19
C ILE A 649 -24.81 -40.73 2.86
N ILE A 650 -23.63 -40.58 2.26
CA ILE A 650 -23.26 -41.30 1.05
C ILE A 650 -22.45 -42.52 1.46
N SER A 651 -22.98 -43.70 1.16
CA SER A 651 -22.34 -44.95 1.54
C SER A 651 -22.57 -46.05 0.49
N HIS A 652 -21.66 -47.00 0.47
CA HIS A 652 -21.83 -48.28 -0.25
C HIS A 652 -22.05 -49.47 0.73
N VAL A 653 -22.09 -49.19 2.02
CA VAL A 653 -22.27 -50.19 3.07
C VAL A 653 -23.75 -50.49 3.20
N GLU A 654 -24.18 -51.69 2.77
CA GLU A 654 -25.58 -52.09 2.69
C GLU A 654 -26.29 -52.05 4.05
N SER A 655 -25.61 -52.43 5.14
CA SER A 655 -26.13 -52.40 6.50
C SER A 655 -26.54 -51.02 7.01
N MET A 656 -26.02 -49.96 6.42
CA MET A 656 -26.40 -48.58 6.78
C MET A 656 -27.73 -48.14 6.12
N ARG A 657 -28.20 -48.88 5.12
CA ARG A 657 -29.46 -48.56 4.41
C ARG A 657 -30.67 -48.60 5.34
N ASP A 658 -30.66 -49.50 6.30
CA ASP A 658 -31.73 -49.66 7.26
C ASP A 658 -31.67 -48.68 8.46
N MET A 659 -30.58 -47.88 8.54
CA MET A 659 -30.33 -46.93 9.64
C MET A 659 -30.71 -45.49 9.28
N VAL A 660 -31.00 -45.23 8.03
CA VAL A 660 -31.38 -43.90 7.53
C VAL A 660 -32.89 -43.78 7.46
N ASP A 661 -33.40 -42.55 7.61
CA ASP A 661 -34.83 -42.29 7.64
C ASP A 661 -35.43 -42.19 6.24
N ASN A 662 -34.66 -41.65 5.31
CA ASN A 662 -35.10 -41.46 3.93
C ASN A 662 -33.97 -41.87 2.97
N LEU A 663 -34.37 -42.27 1.76
CA LEU A 663 -33.43 -42.68 0.73
C LEU A 663 -33.53 -41.74 -0.50
N ILE A 664 -32.39 -41.32 -1.00
CA ILE A 664 -32.27 -40.74 -2.34
C ILE A 664 -31.54 -41.79 -3.19
N GLU A 665 -32.21 -42.30 -4.22
CA GLU A 665 -31.61 -43.23 -5.15
C GLU A 665 -31.12 -42.50 -6.42
N VAL A 666 -29.92 -42.85 -6.85
CA VAL A 666 -29.40 -42.41 -8.13
C VAL A 666 -29.32 -43.59 -9.08
N ASN A 667 -30.18 -43.58 -10.05
CA ASN A 667 -30.28 -44.65 -11.04
C ASN A 667 -29.76 -44.21 -12.40
N LYS A 668 -29.14 -45.14 -13.14
CA LYS A 668 -28.75 -44.90 -14.51
C LYS A 668 -29.85 -45.30 -15.48
N ILE A 669 -30.34 -44.33 -16.24
CA ILE A 669 -31.30 -44.55 -17.32
C ILE A 669 -30.64 -44.05 -18.61
N GLU A 670 -30.55 -44.89 -19.63
CA GLU A 670 -29.93 -44.58 -20.94
C GLU A 670 -28.51 -43.93 -20.82
N ASN A 671 -27.72 -44.44 -19.88
CA ASN A 671 -26.36 -43.93 -19.55
C ASN A 671 -26.30 -42.56 -18.86
N PHE A 672 -27.43 -41.99 -18.45
CA PHE A 672 -27.46 -40.78 -17.62
C PHE A 672 -27.85 -41.14 -16.18
N SER A 673 -27.27 -40.44 -15.24
CA SER A 673 -27.69 -40.49 -13.85
C SER A 673 -29.00 -39.70 -13.68
N HIS A 674 -29.93 -40.24 -12.95
CA HIS A 674 -31.18 -39.60 -12.59
C HIS A 674 -31.43 -39.75 -11.10
N ILE A 675 -31.95 -38.72 -10.46
CA ILE A 675 -32.33 -38.71 -9.06
C ILE A 675 -33.78 -39.22 -8.96
N GLN A 676 -33.98 -40.23 -8.13
CA GLN A 676 -35.32 -40.66 -7.70
C GLN A 676 -35.43 -40.42 -6.19
N HIS A 677 -36.50 -39.77 -5.76
CA HIS A 677 -36.86 -39.70 -4.37
C HIS A 677 -37.77 -40.91 -4.07
N VAL A 678 -37.45 -41.64 -3.02
CA VAL A 678 -38.30 -42.71 -2.49
C VAL A 678 -39.02 -42.22 -1.25
#